data_57edc7eb9fa8677851d42ab03ee40aad
#
_entry.id   57edc7eb9fa8677851d42ab03ee40aad
#
_cell.length_a   1.000
_cell.length_b   1.000
_cell.length_c   1.000
_cell.angle_alpha   90.00
_cell.angle_beta   90.00
_cell.angle_gamma   90.00
#
_symmetry.space_group_name_H-M   'P 1'
#
loop_
_entity.id
_entity.type
_entity.pdbx_description
1 polymer ?
#
loop_
_entity_poly.entity_id
_entity_poly.type
_entity_poly.pdbx_seq_one_letter_code
_entity_poly.pdbx_strand_id
1 'polypeptide(L)'
;MIGLVVGALGIAQQTVWAPPEYNEVTQTIDQKAPVVVLDSAIGKVSEGNVDVQIKGEGDMVLAIGRSSDVKAWVGPAANYTYTGIEDKTLQGKFTEGEASTPNPRGSDLWVKQEEGTNTLEYRWEEFPPGDWSVLVATDGTAPAPSQLTVRYANTDTNQWAIPLIIIGGLIALLGIGLMFLTGRGKNKEPNEGTRAWEKAHTGPLTKIPAPAAAGAAAGKSSPVKGPGDGSADKPTGKPGDTGTEKTGAEKVGTDKTGTDKTSTGKTSTTAGASGTKPSDTPAPKPAGDAAGSPEVPSPKPASGNTRPKMTEMFGALGKRARGVVVLLVALSLVTPAGAANAETATEPAPTESASVAPTPTTTDDTPGADDGSTFPLITDTQLKSILASAEEVAARGDSEKNVQTIAPRFAGVAYYMRKANYEVGAKVEGTVPLAPIAAERLLSYNIPVTDGGEQSWPRSFVAVTQGENNTVPQIILFRQESARDNYKIIESVPMLPGGVFPKPNLDSLGANGLDPASAEGLAMSPNDAINTLAGRLNDPAGDQKDSIEGNQYLDFVDKTQKDRIDGSTNAEGEAVSEVSIQHAAPGNEVYAYSTSDGGAVVIGYLNYLMTTTPVNRSTLQFQNYQEILGTDSTNQPLEEFFGESVALYVPPAGSKDPLKLFAATQELLRVRILDQ
;
A
#
# COMPACT_ATOMS: atom_id res chain seq x y z
N MET A 1 -18.53 -66.49 -16.10
CA MET A 1 -17.06 -66.30 -15.83
C MET A 1 -16.46 -65.17 -16.63
N ILE A 2 -16.52 -65.11 -17.96
CA ILE A 2 -15.92 -64.08 -18.81
C ILE A 2 -16.42 -62.67 -18.41
N GLY A 3 -17.76 -62.50 -18.23
CA GLY A 3 -18.31 -61.18 -17.83
C GLY A 3 -17.83 -60.69 -16.47
N LEU A 4 -17.61 -61.59 -15.50
CA LEU A 4 -17.03 -61.23 -14.21
C LEU A 4 -15.57 -60.81 -14.31
N VAL A 5 -14.79 -61.42 -15.19
CA VAL A 5 -13.39 -61.03 -15.43
C VAL A 5 -13.30 -59.64 -16.10
N VAL A 6 -14.15 -59.41 -17.11
CA VAL A 6 -14.21 -58.12 -17.80
C VAL A 6 -14.67 -57.00 -16.87
N GLY A 7 -15.71 -57.27 -16.03
CA GLY A 7 -16.14 -56.31 -15.02
C GLY A 7 -15.09 -56.04 -13.94
N ALA A 8 -14.37 -57.08 -13.50
CA ALA A 8 -13.28 -56.94 -12.55
C ALA A 8 -12.10 -56.15 -13.11
N LEU A 9 -11.77 -56.28 -14.41
CA LEU A 9 -10.77 -55.45 -15.09
C LEU A 9 -11.19 -53.99 -15.15
N GLY A 10 -12.50 -53.71 -15.39
CA GLY A 10 -13.01 -52.33 -15.36
C GLY A 10 -12.94 -51.70 -13.95
N ILE A 11 -13.27 -52.49 -12.91
CA ILE A 11 -13.14 -52.06 -11.52
C ILE A 11 -11.64 -51.82 -11.17
N ALA A 12 -10.74 -52.71 -11.60
CA ALA A 12 -9.31 -52.55 -11.38
C ALA A 12 -8.76 -51.29 -12.01
N GLN A 13 -9.29 -50.88 -13.19
CA GLN A 13 -8.93 -49.60 -13.81
C GLN A 13 -9.36 -48.35 -13.02
N GLN A 14 -10.42 -48.46 -12.22
CA GLN A 14 -10.86 -47.38 -11.35
C GLN A 14 -10.24 -47.40 -9.94
N THR A 15 -9.56 -48.49 -9.58
CA THR A 15 -9.02 -48.68 -8.23
C THR A 15 -7.52 -48.88 -8.24
N VAL A 16 -7.05 -50.03 -8.71
CA VAL A 16 -5.61 -50.40 -8.68
C VAL A 16 -4.81 -49.72 -9.76
N TRP A 17 -5.41 -49.44 -10.91
CA TRP A 17 -4.80 -48.81 -12.07
C TRP A 17 -5.39 -47.40 -12.32
N ALA A 18 -6.05 -46.81 -11.31
CA ALA A 18 -6.50 -45.45 -11.38
C ALA A 18 -5.30 -44.50 -11.59
N PRO A 19 -5.42 -43.48 -12.46
CA PRO A 19 -4.42 -42.46 -12.55
C PRO A 19 -4.19 -41.79 -11.19
N PRO A 20 -2.99 -41.27 -10.89
CA PRO A 20 -2.77 -40.53 -9.65
C PRO A 20 -3.69 -39.32 -9.61
N GLU A 21 -4.13 -38.93 -8.43
CA GLU A 21 -5.02 -37.77 -8.20
C GLU A 21 -4.40 -36.46 -8.68
N TYR A 22 -3.07 -36.36 -8.64
CA TYR A 22 -2.30 -35.19 -8.99
C TYR A 22 -1.19 -35.54 -9.97
N ASN A 23 -0.94 -34.64 -10.90
CA ASN A 23 0.30 -34.59 -11.68
C ASN A 23 1.33 -33.78 -10.90
N GLU A 24 2.57 -34.22 -10.88
CA GLU A 24 3.70 -33.52 -10.30
C GLU A 24 4.79 -33.36 -11.35
N VAL A 25 5.21 -32.12 -11.60
CA VAL A 25 6.21 -31.78 -12.58
C VAL A 25 7.30 -30.98 -11.89
N THR A 26 8.55 -31.47 -11.99
CA THR A 26 9.71 -30.82 -11.39
C THR A 26 10.72 -30.46 -12.47
N GLN A 27 11.24 -29.25 -12.40
CA GLN A 27 12.33 -28.79 -13.27
C GLN A 27 13.41 -28.09 -12.44
N THR A 28 14.68 -28.30 -12.82
CA THR A 28 15.80 -27.58 -12.27
C THR A 28 16.38 -26.67 -13.36
N ILE A 29 16.68 -25.43 -13.03
CA ILE A 29 17.25 -24.40 -13.90
C ILE A 29 18.76 -24.42 -13.70
N ASP A 30 19.53 -24.56 -14.79
CA ASP A 30 20.99 -24.48 -14.78
C ASP A 30 21.48 -23.02 -14.96
N GLN A 31 20.66 -22.16 -15.58
CA GLN A 31 20.96 -20.76 -15.81
C GLN A 31 20.82 -19.97 -14.51
N LYS A 32 21.81 -19.14 -14.22
CA LYS A 32 21.77 -18.23 -13.04
C LYS A 32 21.10 -16.94 -13.42
N ALA A 33 19.94 -16.68 -12.83
CA ALA A 33 19.22 -15.41 -12.93
C ALA A 33 18.94 -14.89 -11.53
N PRO A 34 18.89 -13.56 -11.29
CA PRO A 34 18.52 -13.00 -10.00
C PRO A 34 17.04 -13.23 -9.66
N VAL A 35 16.18 -13.47 -10.66
CA VAL A 35 14.76 -13.71 -10.49
C VAL A 35 14.24 -14.84 -11.37
N VAL A 36 13.24 -15.55 -10.86
CA VAL A 36 12.40 -16.51 -11.57
C VAL A 36 10.98 -15.99 -11.58
N VAL A 37 10.29 -16.08 -12.71
CA VAL A 37 8.90 -15.67 -12.86
C VAL A 37 8.05 -16.88 -13.25
N LEU A 38 6.91 -17.05 -12.60
CA LEU A 38 5.87 -17.99 -13.00
C LEU A 38 4.74 -17.16 -13.62
N ASP A 39 4.52 -17.38 -14.89
CA ASP A 39 3.44 -16.73 -15.64
C ASP A 39 2.05 -17.18 -15.15
N SER A 40 1.05 -16.35 -15.37
CA SER A 40 -0.36 -16.63 -15.02
C SER A 40 -0.86 -17.98 -15.57
N ALA A 41 -0.32 -18.42 -16.70
CA ALA A 41 -0.66 -19.71 -17.31
C ALA A 41 -0.34 -20.93 -16.41
N ILE A 42 0.63 -20.81 -15.48
CA ILE A 42 0.91 -21.86 -14.51
C ILE A 42 -0.27 -22.05 -13.54
N GLY A 43 -0.87 -20.94 -13.07
CA GLY A 43 -2.06 -21.00 -12.21
C GLY A 43 -3.31 -21.54 -12.90
N LYS A 44 -3.36 -21.42 -14.23
CA LYS A 44 -4.51 -21.81 -15.07
C LYS A 44 -4.38 -23.24 -15.65
N VAL A 45 -3.35 -24.00 -15.27
CA VAL A 45 -3.09 -25.36 -15.80
C VAL A 45 -4.19 -26.37 -15.42
N SER A 46 -4.95 -26.10 -14.36
CA SER A 46 -6.05 -26.94 -13.89
C SER A 46 -7.15 -26.08 -13.28
N GLU A 47 -8.42 -26.50 -13.39
CA GLU A 47 -9.56 -25.88 -12.70
C GLU A 47 -9.52 -26.07 -11.17
N GLY A 48 -8.55 -26.82 -10.66
CA GLY A 48 -8.36 -27.10 -9.23
C GLY A 48 -7.16 -26.37 -8.65
N ASN A 49 -6.83 -26.71 -7.41
CA ASN A 49 -5.66 -26.17 -6.73
C ASN A 49 -4.37 -26.49 -7.49
N VAL A 50 -3.53 -25.49 -7.66
CA VAL A 50 -2.17 -25.61 -8.16
C VAL A 50 -1.23 -25.31 -6.99
N ASP A 51 -0.48 -26.34 -6.56
CA ASP A 51 0.52 -26.19 -5.50
C ASP A 51 1.90 -26.03 -6.13
N VAL A 52 2.64 -25.04 -5.68
CA VAL A 52 4.00 -24.72 -6.16
C VAL A 52 4.98 -24.89 -5.00
N GLN A 53 6.00 -25.73 -5.21
CA GLN A 53 7.11 -25.87 -4.27
C GLN A 53 8.40 -25.38 -4.94
N ILE A 54 9.09 -24.51 -4.25
CA ILE A 54 10.33 -23.89 -4.69
C ILE A 54 11.44 -24.33 -3.74
N LYS A 55 12.56 -24.80 -4.30
CA LYS A 55 13.74 -25.19 -3.51
C LYS A 55 14.98 -24.46 -4.00
N GLY A 56 15.76 -23.97 -3.06
CA GLY A 56 17.01 -23.26 -3.28
C GLY A 56 17.86 -23.24 -2.03
N GLU A 57 18.91 -22.45 -2.02
CA GLU A 57 19.78 -22.26 -0.86
C GLU A 57 19.51 -20.89 -0.23
N GLY A 58 19.39 -20.85 1.11
CA GLY A 58 19.21 -19.62 1.87
C GLY A 58 17.79 -19.08 1.89
N ASP A 59 17.68 -17.79 2.18
CA ASP A 59 16.40 -17.10 2.33
C ASP A 59 15.85 -16.70 0.95
N MET A 60 14.58 -17.00 0.76
CA MET A 60 13.85 -16.75 -0.49
C MET A 60 12.62 -15.90 -0.22
N VAL A 61 12.22 -15.17 -1.24
CA VAL A 61 10.95 -14.43 -1.27
C VAL A 61 10.17 -14.86 -2.51
N LEU A 62 8.88 -15.06 -2.30
CA LEU A 62 7.86 -15.22 -3.32
C LEU A 62 6.95 -14.01 -3.25
N ALA A 63 6.75 -13.34 -4.37
CA ALA A 63 5.94 -12.14 -4.48
C ALA A 63 4.93 -12.29 -5.61
N ILE A 64 3.70 -11.88 -5.39
CA ILE A 64 2.60 -12.00 -6.34
C ILE A 64 2.14 -10.62 -6.73
N GLY A 65 2.14 -10.34 -8.02
CA GLY A 65 1.71 -9.08 -8.59
C GLY A 65 0.98 -9.28 -9.92
N ARG A 66 0.38 -8.22 -10.45
CA ARG A 66 -0.14 -8.26 -11.81
C ARG A 66 1.00 -8.59 -12.78
N SER A 67 0.73 -9.38 -13.81
CA SER A 67 1.76 -9.82 -14.75
C SER A 67 2.49 -8.66 -15.42
N SER A 68 1.79 -7.57 -15.74
CA SER A 68 2.39 -6.33 -16.26
C SER A 68 3.31 -5.66 -15.24
N ASP A 69 2.95 -5.66 -13.95
CA ASP A 69 3.75 -5.06 -12.88
C ASP A 69 5.00 -5.89 -12.59
N VAL A 70 4.85 -7.23 -12.53
CA VAL A 70 5.99 -8.15 -12.38
C VAL A 70 6.96 -7.97 -13.53
N LYS A 71 6.48 -7.92 -14.78
CA LYS A 71 7.31 -7.67 -15.98
C LYS A 71 8.06 -6.33 -15.90
N ALA A 72 7.37 -5.27 -15.50
CA ALA A 72 7.97 -3.94 -15.35
C ALA A 72 9.00 -3.90 -14.22
N TRP A 73 8.72 -4.58 -13.08
CA TRP A 73 9.67 -4.67 -11.97
C TRP A 73 10.93 -5.43 -12.33
N VAL A 74 10.79 -6.57 -13.04
CA VAL A 74 11.93 -7.35 -13.57
C VAL A 74 12.76 -6.47 -14.51
N GLY A 75 12.12 -5.71 -15.39
CA GLY A 75 12.77 -4.74 -16.28
C GLY A 75 13.94 -5.33 -17.05
N PRO A 76 15.15 -4.73 -16.97
CA PRO A 76 16.34 -5.18 -17.73
C PRO A 76 17.08 -6.38 -17.09
N ALA A 77 16.59 -6.92 -15.98
CA ALA A 77 17.28 -8.00 -15.28
C ALA A 77 17.19 -9.33 -16.01
N ALA A 78 18.26 -10.13 -15.92
CA ALA A 78 18.21 -11.52 -16.36
C ALA A 78 17.14 -12.27 -15.56
N ASN A 79 16.36 -13.09 -16.25
CA ASN A 79 15.29 -13.83 -15.60
C ASN A 79 15.02 -15.16 -16.29
N TYR A 80 14.44 -16.09 -15.55
CA TYR A 80 13.87 -17.30 -16.10
C TYR A 80 12.36 -17.28 -15.90
N THR A 81 11.60 -17.27 -17.00
CA THR A 81 10.14 -17.22 -16.95
C THR A 81 9.56 -18.58 -17.33
N TYR A 82 8.80 -19.20 -16.42
CA TYR A 82 7.97 -20.36 -16.71
C TYR A 82 6.66 -19.90 -17.34
N THR A 83 6.37 -20.38 -18.55
CA THR A 83 5.25 -19.92 -19.39
C THR A 83 4.07 -20.87 -19.42
N GLY A 84 4.18 -22.06 -18.81
CA GLY A 84 3.10 -23.05 -18.77
C GLY A 84 3.59 -24.47 -18.54
N ILE A 85 2.67 -25.44 -18.67
CA ILE A 85 2.95 -26.87 -18.62
C ILE A 85 2.35 -27.50 -19.88
N GLU A 86 3.20 -28.16 -20.68
CA GLU A 86 2.79 -28.94 -21.85
C GLU A 86 3.32 -30.36 -21.74
N ASP A 87 2.49 -31.35 -22.06
CA ASP A 87 2.84 -32.77 -22.00
C ASP A 87 3.52 -33.18 -20.67
N LYS A 88 3.01 -32.68 -19.54
CA LYS A 88 3.56 -32.89 -18.18
C LYS A 88 5.03 -32.43 -18.07
N THR A 89 5.41 -31.38 -18.80
CA THR A 89 6.72 -30.74 -18.76
C THR A 89 6.55 -29.25 -18.59
N LEU A 90 7.26 -28.67 -17.63
CA LEU A 90 7.32 -27.21 -17.47
C LEU A 90 7.99 -26.59 -18.68
N GLN A 91 7.35 -25.61 -19.27
CA GLN A 91 7.88 -24.78 -20.34
C GLN A 91 8.45 -23.51 -19.73
N GLY A 92 9.63 -23.11 -20.17
CA GLY A 92 10.27 -21.90 -19.66
C GLY A 92 11.29 -21.31 -20.63
N LYS A 93 11.57 -20.04 -20.41
CA LYS A 93 12.48 -19.26 -21.24
C LYS A 93 13.44 -18.47 -20.34
N PHE A 94 14.72 -18.57 -20.62
CA PHE A 94 15.73 -17.68 -20.08
C PHE A 94 15.84 -16.42 -20.93
N THR A 95 15.85 -15.25 -20.26
CA THR A 95 16.10 -13.94 -20.85
C THR A 95 17.39 -13.38 -20.27
N GLU A 96 18.34 -13.06 -21.13
CA GLU A 96 19.61 -12.43 -20.74
C GLU A 96 19.35 -10.98 -20.28
N GLY A 97 20.15 -10.49 -19.31
CA GLY A 97 20.01 -9.14 -18.78
C GLY A 97 21.00 -8.86 -17.66
N GLU A 98 20.68 -7.88 -16.84
CA GLU A 98 21.46 -7.50 -15.66
C GLU A 98 21.54 -8.66 -14.66
N ALA A 99 22.73 -8.87 -14.09
CA ALA A 99 22.98 -10.00 -13.18
C ALA A 99 22.36 -9.80 -11.77
N SER A 100 21.80 -8.63 -11.47
CA SER A 100 21.20 -8.29 -10.19
C SER A 100 19.99 -7.39 -10.34
N THR A 101 19.14 -7.41 -9.32
CA THR A 101 17.97 -6.51 -9.16
C THR A 101 18.00 -5.87 -7.77
N PRO A 102 17.21 -4.83 -7.51
CA PRO A 102 16.86 -4.46 -6.14
C PRO A 102 16.23 -5.65 -5.40
N ASN A 103 16.27 -5.62 -4.07
CA ASN A 103 15.58 -6.62 -3.26
C ASN A 103 14.05 -6.47 -3.48
N PRO A 104 13.34 -7.54 -3.90
CA PRO A 104 11.90 -7.46 -4.13
C PRO A 104 11.05 -7.35 -2.86
N ARG A 105 11.64 -7.59 -1.68
CA ARG A 105 10.91 -7.53 -0.41
C ARG A 105 10.35 -6.16 -0.14
N GLY A 106 9.08 -6.13 0.27
CA GLY A 106 8.38 -4.89 0.67
C GLY A 106 8.04 -3.94 -0.47
N SER A 107 8.03 -4.39 -1.73
CA SER A 107 7.51 -3.60 -2.83
C SER A 107 6.00 -3.50 -2.78
N ASP A 108 5.48 -2.30 -3.01
CA ASP A 108 4.04 -2.01 -3.04
C ASP A 108 3.30 -2.63 -4.24
N LEU A 109 4.03 -3.16 -5.22
CA LEU A 109 3.43 -3.88 -6.35
C LEU A 109 2.88 -5.26 -5.96
N TRP A 110 3.29 -5.80 -4.83
CA TRP A 110 2.89 -7.13 -4.43
C TRP A 110 1.55 -7.12 -3.68
N VAL A 111 0.59 -7.90 -4.19
CA VAL A 111 -0.67 -8.15 -3.47
C VAL A 111 -0.44 -9.11 -2.30
N LYS A 112 0.56 -9.99 -2.45
CA LYS A 112 0.97 -10.95 -1.42
C LYS A 112 2.47 -11.21 -1.53
N GLN A 113 3.11 -11.41 -0.38
CA GLN A 113 4.51 -11.80 -0.27
C GLN A 113 4.63 -12.90 0.78
N GLU A 114 5.42 -13.92 0.46
CA GLU A 114 5.77 -15.00 1.37
C GLU A 114 7.28 -15.18 1.41
N GLU A 115 7.81 -15.56 2.56
CA GLU A 115 9.23 -15.79 2.76
C GLU A 115 9.48 -17.18 3.31
N GLY A 116 10.61 -17.77 2.93
CA GLY A 116 11.01 -19.09 3.38
C GLY A 116 12.51 -19.29 3.25
N THR A 117 13.03 -20.28 3.98
CA THR A 117 14.46 -20.65 3.93
C THR A 117 14.61 -22.04 3.34
N ASN A 118 15.37 -22.18 2.25
CA ASN A 118 15.67 -23.40 1.51
C ASN A 118 14.48 -24.06 0.79
N THR A 119 13.26 -23.90 1.31
CA THR A 119 12.02 -24.42 0.70
C THR A 119 10.89 -23.45 0.97
N LEU A 120 10.11 -23.18 -0.07
CA LEU A 120 8.91 -22.36 0.02
C LEU A 120 7.79 -23.11 -0.72
N GLU A 121 6.63 -23.23 -0.07
CA GLU A 121 5.45 -23.87 -0.62
C GLU A 121 4.35 -22.82 -0.75
N TYR A 122 3.77 -22.73 -1.93
CA TYR A 122 2.72 -21.78 -2.22
C TYR A 122 1.56 -22.51 -2.93
N ARG A 123 0.34 -22.22 -2.51
CA ARG A 123 -0.87 -22.61 -3.21
C ARG A 123 -1.39 -21.47 -4.03
N TRP A 124 -1.55 -21.67 -5.34
CA TRP A 124 -2.12 -20.66 -6.21
C TRP A 124 -3.53 -20.31 -5.77
N GLU A 125 -3.75 -19.05 -5.44
CA GLU A 125 -5.02 -18.51 -4.97
C GLU A 125 -5.77 -17.84 -6.12
N GLU A 126 -7.09 -17.71 -5.98
CA GLU A 126 -7.88 -16.86 -6.87
C GLU A 126 -7.61 -15.38 -6.51
N PHE A 127 -7.28 -14.61 -7.52
CA PHE A 127 -7.09 -13.17 -7.41
C PHE A 127 -8.21 -12.43 -8.14
N PRO A 128 -8.39 -11.12 -7.88
CA PRO A 128 -9.30 -10.28 -8.66
C PRO A 128 -9.04 -10.39 -10.16
N PRO A 129 -10.00 -10.04 -11.04
CA PRO A 129 -9.83 -10.12 -12.49
C PRO A 129 -8.50 -9.54 -12.98
N GLY A 130 -7.92 -10.17 -14.00
CA GLY A 130 -6.62 -9.83 -14.58
C GLY A 130 -5.62 -10.98 -14.49
N ASP A 131 -4.48 -10.80 -15.14
CA ASP A 131 -3.39 -11.75 -15.12
C ASP A 131 -2.45 -11.49 -13.95
N TRP A 132 -2.11 -12.56 -13.23
CA TRP A 132 -1.26 -12.53 -12.04
C TRP A 132 -0.08 -13.46 -12.21
N SER A 133 1.10 -12.94 -11.92
CA SER A 133 2.36 -13.69 -11.98
C SER A 133 3.02 -13.75 -10.62
N VAL A 134 3.81 -14.79 -10.43
CA VAL A 134 4.62 -15.00 -9.22
C VAL A 134 6.07 -14.71 -9.54
N LEU A 135 6.70 -13.85 -8.76
CA LEU A 135 8.13 -13.59 -8.82
C LEU A 135 8.80 -14.30 -7.65
N VAL A 136 9.91 -14.98 -7.92
CA VAL A 136 10.71 -15.66 -6.91
C VAL A 136 12.16 -15.16 -6.99
N ALA A 137 12.72 -14.80 -5.86
CA ALA A 137 14.09 -14.31 -5.75
C ALA A 137 14.67 -14.65 -4.36
N THR A 138 15.95 -14.39 -4.20
CA THR A 138 16.61 -14.33 -2.89
C THR A 138 16.59 -12.90 -2.36
N ASP A 139 17.66 -12.15 -2.55
CA ASP A 139 17.80 -10.72 -2.22
C ASP A 139 17.95 -9.83 -3.46
N GLY A 140 17.86 -10.41 -4.64
CA GLY A 140 18.07 -9.76 -5.93
C GLY A 140 19.55 -9.72 -6.39
N THR A 141 20.50 -10.03 -5.54
CA THR A 141 21.94 -10.10 -5.88
C THR A 141 22.45 -11.52 -6.05
N ALA A 142 21.97 -12.45 -5.24
CA ALA A 142 22.23 -13.87 -5.39
C ALA A 142 21.28 -14.49 -6.44
N PRO A 143 21.68 -15.60 -7.07
CA PRO A 143 20.81 -16.31 -7.99
C PRO A 143 19.50 -16.73 -7.32
N ALA A 144 18.40 -16.62 -8.05
CA ALA A 144 17.11 -17.12 -7.62
C ALA A 144 17.12 -18.65 -7.41
N PRO A 145 16.18 -19.20 -6.64
CA PRO A 145 16.04 -20.64 -6.45
C PRO A 145 15.95 -21.40 -7.78
N SER A 146 16.66 -22.52 -7.89
CA SER A 146 16.83 -23.22 -9.15
C SER A 146 15.84 -24.37 -9.39
N GLN A 147 15.16 -24.89 -8.35
CA GLN A 147 14.25 -26.02 -8.50
C GLN A 147 12.80 -25.59 -8.25
N LEU A 148 11.97 -25.85 -9.24
CA LEU A 148 10.53 -25.64 -9.19
C LEU A 148 9.80 -26.98 -9.34
N THR A 149 8.85 -27.24 -8.47
CA THR A 149 7.89 -28.35 -8.57
C THR A 149 6.47 -27.77 -8.58
N VAL A 150 5.69 -28.13 -9.59
CA VAL A 150 4.27 -27.77 -9.70
C VAL A 150 3.44 -29.02 -9.60
N ARG A 151 2.44 -29.00 -8.71
CA ARG A 151 1.49 -30.06 -8.48
C ARG A 151 0.08 -29.54 -8.77
N TYR A 152 -0.63 -30.24 -9.66
CA TYR A 152 -1.97 -29.85 -10.09
C TYR A 152 -2.88 -31.08 -10.26
N ALA A 153 -4.18 -30.88 -10.20
CA ALA A 153 -5.16 -31.94 -10.30
C ALA A 153 -5.02 -32.69 -11.64
N ASN A 154 -5.02 -34.01 -11.58
CA ASN A 154 -4.96 -34.85 -12.76
C ASN A 154 -6.38 -35.12 -13.27
N THR A 155 -6.69 -34.65 -14.46
CA THR A 155 -7.97 -34.84 -15.13
C THR A 155 -8.00 -36.12 -16.01
N ASP A 156 -6.86 -36.83 -16.09
CA ASP A 156 -6.79 -38.08 -16.85
C ASP A 156 -7.76 -39.10 -16.27
N THR A 157 -8.64 -39.64 -17.09
CA THR A 157 -9.58 -40.68 -16.70
C THR A 157 -9.35 -41.94 -17.52
N ASN A 158 -9.48 -43.11 -16.89
CA ASN A 158 -9.46 -44.37 -17.61
C ASN A 158 -10.78 -44.53 -18.40
N GLN A 159 -10.80 -44.02 -19.64
CA GLN A 159 -11.99 -43.99 -20.50
C GLN A 159 -12.65 -45.34 -20.69
N TRP A 160 -11.89 -46.42 -20.57
CA TRP A 160 -12.38 -47.79 -20.73
C TRP A 160 -12.91 -48.43 -19.44
N ALA A 161 -12.73 -47.82 -18.28
CA ALA A 161 -13.14 -48.38 -17.00
C ALA A 161 -14.66 -48.59 -16.94
N ILE A 162 -15.43 -47.54 -17.18
CA ILE A 162 -16.91 -47.59 -17.17
C ILE A 162 -17.47 -48.51 -18.28
N PRO A 163 -17.03 -48.41 -19.56
CA PRO A 163 -17.46 -49.35 -20.59
C PRO A 163 -17.19 -50.81 -20.25
N LEU A 164 -16.01 -51.14 -19.70
CA LEU A 164 -15.69 -52.52 -19.29
C LEU A 164 -16.57 -53.03 -18.14
N ILE A 165 -16.89 -52.19 -17.17
CA ILE A 165 -17.81 -52.56 -16.08
C ILE A 165 -19.20 -52.85 -16.65
N ILE A 166 -19.72 -52.01 -17.53
CA ILE A 166 -21.05 -52.16 -18.13
C ILE A 166 -21.08 -53.39 -19.02
N ILE A 167 -20.11 -53.57 -19.91
CA ILE A 167 -20.03 -54.73 -20.81
C ILE A 167 -19.87 -56.02 -20.00
N GLY A 168 -19.00 -56.00 -18.99
CA GLY A 168 -18.80 -57.15 -18.10
C GLY A 168 -20.08 -57.52 -17.34
N GLY A 169 -20.82 -56.53 -16.86
CA GLY A 169 -22.13 -56.70 -16.22
C GLY A 169 -23.18 -57.28 -17.15
N LEU A 170 -23.27 -56.75 -18.38
CA LEU A 170 -24.21 -57.29 -19.39
C LEU A 170 -23.88 -58.72 -19.79
N ILE A 171 -22.61 -59.07 -20.00
CA ILE A 171 -22.17 -60.44 -20.31
C ILE A 171 -22.48 -61.38 -19.13
N ALA A 172 -22.28 -60.94 -17.89
CA ALA A 172 -22.60 -61.71 -16.70
C ALA A 172 -24.11 -61.96 -16.57
N LEU A 173 -24.95 -60.94 -16.79
CA LEU A 173 -26.39 -61.05 -16.79
C LEU A 173 -26.90 -61.96 -17.90
N LEU A 174 -26.35 -61.88 -19.10
CA LEU A 174 -26.66 -62.78 -20.25
C LEU A 174 -26.25 -64.19 -19.93
N GLY A 175 -25.10 -64.41 -19.29
CA GLY A 175 -24.67 -65.75 -18.84
C GLY A 175 -25.59 -66.35 -17.77
N ILE A 176 -26.03 -65.54 -16.83
CA ILE A 176 -27.02 -65.96 -15.81
C ILE A 176 -28.37 -66.28 -16.48
N GLY A 177 -28.85 -65.45 -17.40
CA GLY A 177 -30.06 -65.66 -18.16
C GLY A 177 -30.03 -66.93 -18.98
N LEU A 178 -28.94 -67.26 -19.67
CA LEU A 178 -28.73 -68.51 -20.38
C LEU A 178 -28.73 -69.74 -19.44
N MET A 179 -28.16 -69.61 -18.24
CA MET A 179 -28.14 -70.64 -17.24
C MET A 179 -29.57 -71.00 -16.75
N PHE A 180 -30.46 -70.01 -16.59
CA PHE A 180 -31.86 -70.17 -16.28
C PHE A 180 -32.64 -70.75 -17.44
N LEU A 181 -32.31 -70.43 -18.68
CA LEU A 181 -32.95 -70.97 -19.88
C LEU A 181 -32.56 -72.47 -20.15
N THR A 182 -31.29 -72.79 -19.92
CA THR A 182 -30.78 -74.14 -20.11
C THR A 182 -31.09 -75.08 -18.93
N GLY A 183 -31.28 -74.51 -17.71
CA GLY A 183 -31.71 -75.30 -16.51
C GLY A 183 -33.15 -75.81 -16.51
N ARG A 184 -33.97 -75.46 -17.54
CA ARG A 184 -35.36 -75.88 -17.67
C ARG A 184 -35.53 -77.10 -18.56
N GLY A 185 -34.54 -78.00 -18.66
CA GLY A 185 -34.61 -79.21 -19.47
C GLY A 185 -34.44 -80.50 -18.71
N LYS A 186 -35.58 -81.15 -18.46
CA LYS A 186 -35.78 -82.58 -18.12
C LYS A 186 -35.86 -82.92 -16.63
N ASN A 187 -37.08 -82.89 -16.12
CA ASN A 187 -37.57 -83.87 -15.13
C ASN A 187 -37.61 -85.25 -15.80
N LYS A 188 -36.73 -86.13 -15.46
CA LYS A 188 -36.90 -87.54 -15.60
C LYS A 188 -37.39 -88.05 -14.26
N GLU A 189 -38.55 -88.70 -14.34
CA GLU A 189 -39.17 -89.43 -13.23
C GLU A 189 -38.21 -90.44 -12.63
N PRO A 190 -38.29 -90.70 -11.31
CA PRO A 190 -37.50 -91.74 -10.66
C PRO A 190 -38.15 -93.12 -10.86
N ASN A 191 -37.38 -94.05 -11.35
CA ASN A 191 -37.73 -95.48 -11.39
C ASN A 191 -37.57 -96.05 -9.98
N GLU A 192 -38.59 -96.78 -9.57
CA GLU A 192 -38.68 -97.57 -8.33
C GLU A 192 -37.57 -98.62 -8.24
N GLY A 193 -37.01 -98.79 -7.06
CA GLY A 193 -36.20 -99.94 -6.69
C GLY A 193 -35.15 -99.62 -5.60
N THR A 194 -35.48 -99.87 -4.47
CA THR A 194 -35.11 -100.75 -3.39
C THR A 194 -35.08 -100.09 -2.03
N ARG A 195 -36.03 -100.39 -1.24
CA ARG A 195 -36.02 -100.32 0.24
C ARG A 195 -34.86 -101.17 0.78
N ALA A 196 -34.15 -100.70 1.68
CA ALA A 196 -33.57 -101.35 2.87
C ALA A 196 -32.38 -100.55 3.34
N TRP A 197 -32.44 -99.99 4.40
CA TRP A 197 -31.89 -100.24 5.72
C TRP A 197 -32.23 -99.11 6.68
N GLU A 198 -33.27 -99.35 7.36
CA GLU A 198 -33.61 -98.68 8.59
C GLU A 198 -32.79 -99.26 9.74
N LYS A 199 -32.47 -98.45 10.69
CA LYS A 199 -32.10 -98.70 12.10
C LYS A 199 -30.61 -98.72 12.50
N ALA A 200 -30.51 -97.98 13.51
CA ALA A 200 -29.61 -98.01 14.68
C ALA A 200 -28.44 -97.07 14.59
N HIS A 201 -28.26 -96.10 15.44
CA HIS A 201 -28.20 -96.14 16.88
C HIS A 201 -28.26 -94.70 17.44
N THR A 202 -29.06 -94.56 18.41
CA THR A 202 -29.08 -93.51 19.42
C THR A 202 -27.77 -93.45 20.24
N GLY A 203 -27.37 -92.27 20.63
CA GLY A 203 -26.52 -92.12 21.78
C GLY A 203 -25.68 -90.88 21.79
N PRO A 204 -25.55 -90.22 22.90
CA PRO A 204 -25.33 -88.77 22.97
C PRO A 204 -23.97 -88.40 23.48
N LEU A 205 -23.71 -87.06 23.42
CA LEU A 205 -22.80 -86.27 24.27
C LEU A 205 -21.29 -86.49 24.10
N THR A 206 -20.58 -85.46 23.74
CA THR A 206 -19.67 -84.75 24.67
C THR A 206 -19.09 -83.43 24.12
N LYS A 207 -19.04 -82.53 25.01
CA LYS A 207 -18.55 -81.19 25.00
C LYS A 207 -17.06 -81.01 24.69
N ILE A 208 -16.70 -79.77 24.15
CA ILE A 208 -15.56 -78.94 24.54
C ILE A 208 -14.25 -79.12 23.71
N PRO A 209 -13.41 -78.04 23.49
CA PRO A 209 -13.56 -76.57 23.44
C PRO A 209 -12.92 -75.86 22.23
N ALA A 210 -13.12 -74.59 22.22
CA ALA A 210 -12.46 -73.64 21.33
C ALA A 210 -10.97 -73.43 21.71
N PRO A 211 -10.16 -72.73 20.80
CA PRO A 211 -9.76 -71.41 21.10
C PRO A 211 -9.89 -70.46 19.93
N ALA A 212 -10.38 -69.24 20.15
CA ALA A 212 -9.75 -67.93 20.27
C ALA A 212 -8.85 -67.54 19.08
N ALA A 213 -9.12 -66.52 18.37
CA ALA A 213 -8.93 -65.12 18.65
C ALA A 213 -9.13 -64.25 17.41
N ALA A 214 -9.63 -63.09 17.67
CA ALA A 214 -9.42 -61.74 17.20
C ALA A 214 -9.87 -61.44 15.76
N GLY A 215 -10.78 -60.60 15.48
CA GLY A 215 -11.15 -59.36 16.13
C GLY A 215 -11.14 -58.24 15.11
N ALA A 216 -12.23 -57.65 14.79
CA ALA A 216 -12.32 -56.25 14.51
C ALA A 216 -13.77 -55.88 14.14
N ALA A 217 -14.30 -55.02 14.90
CA ALA A 217 -15.66 -54.54 14.86
C ALA A 217 -15.88 -53.47 13.82
N ALA A 218 -16.94 -53.61 13.11
CA ALA A 218 -17.59 -52.51 12.40
C ALA A 218 -18.76 -52.00 13.22
N GLY A 219 -18.77 -50.76 13.56
CA GLY A 219 -19.89 -50.09 14.20
C GLY A 219 -20.59 -49.16 13.24
N LYS A 220 -21.80 -49.56 12.91
CA LYS A 220 -22.80 -48.67 12.29
C LYS A 220 -23.54 -47.92 13.38
N SER A 221 -23.84 -46.63 13.16
CA SER A 221 -25.09 -46.05 13.65
C SER A 221 -25.47 -44.77 12.89
N SER A 222 -26.61 -44.77 12.35
CA SER A 222 -27.41 -43.63 11.90
C SER A 222 -28.65 -43.50 12.79
N PRO A 223 -29.57 -42.54 12.58
CA PRO A 223 -29.64 -41.28 13.29
C PRO A 223 -30.94 -41.13 14.09
N VAL A 224 -31.05 -40.19 14.98
CA VAL A 224 -32.34 -39.76 15.55
C VAL A 224 -32.41 -38.26 15.85
N LYS A 225 -33.48 -37.70 15.42
CA LYS A 225 -34.20 -36.43 15.53
C LYS A 225 -34.40 -35.92 16.98
N GLY A 226 -34.39 -34.56 17.10
CA GLY A 226 -34.82 -33.87 18.30
C GLY A 226 -36.36 -33.89 18.52
N PRO A 227 -36.98 -33.05 19.28
CA PRO A 227 -36.56 -31.82 19.99
C PRO A 227 -37.08 -31.73 21.47
N GLY A 228 -36.79 -30.64 22.16
CA GLY A 228 -37.68 -30.21 23.26
C GLY A 228 -37.01 -29.63 24.51
N ASP A 229 -37.12 -28.37 24.64
CA ASP A 229 -37.38 -27.49 25.80
C ASP A 229 -37.07 -27.93 27.23
N GLY A 230 -36.53 -26.93 28.00
CA GLY A 230 -36.84 -26.80 29.42
C GLY A 230 -35.71 -26.39 30.36
N SER A 231 -35.54 -25.09 30.48
CA SER A 231 -35.48 -24.29 31.73
C SER A 231 -34.61 -24.71 32.93
N ALA A 232 -33.79 -23.72 33.36
CA ALA A 232 -33.46 -23.27 34.74
C ALA A 232 -32.68 -24.23 35.66
N ASP A 233 -31.52 -23.82 36.15
CA ASP A 233 -31.30 -23.12 37.43
C ASP A 233 -29.81 -23.09 37.81
N LYS A 234 -29.41 -21.94 38.29
CA LYS A 234 -28.19 -21.67 39.02
C LYS A 234 -28.45 -22.03 40.51
N PRO A 235 -27.47 -22.46 41.35
CA PRO A 235 -26.61 -21.47 41.96
C PRO A 235 -25.23 -21.91 42.48
N THR A 236 -24.38 -20.93 42.52
CA THR A 236 -23.41 -20.54 43.58
C THR A 236 -22.59 -21.57 44.35
N GLY A 237 -21.30 -21.25 44.47
CA GLY A 237 -20.46 -21.72 45.58
C GLY A 237 -18.95 -21.57 45.36
N LYS A 238 -18.39 -20.48 45.84
CA LYS A 238 -17.01 -20.30 46.27
C LYS A 238 -17.04 -20.41 47.80
N PRO A 239 -15.97 -20.65 48.60
CA PRO A 239 -14.55 -20.42 48.45
C PRO A 239 -13.64 -21.42 49.26
N GLY A 240 -12.32 -21.07 49.30
CA GLY A 240 -11.36 -21.54 50.35
C GLY A 240 -10.10 -22.08 49.73
N ASP A 241 -9.01 -21.46 49.72
CA ASP A 241 -8.03 -20.84 50.65
C ASP A 241 -7.12 -21.86 51.31
N THR A 242 -5.86 -21.43 51.49
CA THR A 242 -4.69 -21.99 52.19
C THR A 242 -3.82 -22.94 51.35
N GLY A 243 -2.50 -22.77 51.31
CA GLY A 243 -1.53 -21.95 52.02
C GLY A 243 -0.13 -22.31 51.56
N THR A 244 0.73 -21.33 51.60
CA THR A 244 2.06 -21.20 52.18
C THR A 244 3.03 -22.38 52.11
N GLU A 245 4.25 -22.16 51.59
CA GLU A 245 5.55 -21.92 52.24
C GLU A 245 6.65 -21.99 51.19
N LYS A 246 7.41 -20.94 50.96
CA LYS A 246 8.64 -20.47 51.62
C LYS A 246 9.84 -21.41 51.56
N THR A 247 10.88 -20.89 51.06
CA THR A 247 12.32 -20.78 51.36
C THR A 247 13.17 -21.26 50.20
N GLY A 248 14.27 -20.63 49.85
CA GLY A 248 15.11 -19.67 50.49
C GLY A 248 16.19 -19.16 49.54
N ALA A 249 16.64 -18.02 49.84
CA ALA A 249 17.73 -17.29 49.23
C ALA A 249 19.09 -17.89 49.59
N GLU A 250 20.06 -17.73 48.69
CA GLU A 250 21.42 -17.46 49.16
C GLU A 250 22.22 -16.63 48.15
N LYS A 251 22.73 -15.60 48.71
CA LYS A 251 23.62 -14.56 48.25
C LYS A 251 25.05 -15.03 48.53
N VAL A 252 26.03 -14.50 47.84
CA VAL A 252 27.44 -14.19 48.19
C VAL A 252 28.25 -14.31 46.91
N GLY A 253 29.08 -13.40 46.44
CA GLY A 253 29.65 -12.20 47.00
C GLY A 253 30.80 -11.80 46.08
N THR A 254 30.95 -10.53 45.91
CA THR A 254 32.10 -9.70 45.56
C THR A 254 33.48 -10.37 45.53
N ASP A 255 34.34 -10.05 44.57
CA ASP A 255 35.46 -9.17 44.80
C ASP A 255 36.23 -8.76 43.55
N LYS A 256 36.76 -7.61 43.64
CA LYS A 256 37.55 -6.65 42.95
C LYS A 256 39.01 -7.08 42.67
N THR A 257 39.59 -6.22 41.83
CA THR A 257 41.01 -5.80 41.65
C THR A 257 41.79 -6.67 40.65
N GLY A 258 42.62 -6.10 39.80
CA GLY A 258 43.16 -4.78 39.61
C GLY A 258 44.16 -4.79 38.44
N THR A 259 44.35 -3.65 37.86
CA THR A 259 45.56 -3.04 37.30
C THR A 259 46.78 -3.91 36.89
N ASP A 260 47.31 -3.72 35.69
CA ASP A 260 48.43 -2.86 35.30
C ASP A 260 48.96 -3.20 33.89
N LYS A 261 49.08 -2.21 33.07
CA LYS A 261 50.22 -1.56 32.44
C LYS A 261 51.32 -2.36 31.74
N THR A 262 51.65 -1.73 30.59
CA THR A 262 52.96 -1.59 29.91
C THR A 262 53.44 -2.80 29.10
N SER A 263 54.00 -2.70 27.90
CA SER A 263 54.86 -1.70 27.25
C SER A 263 55.34 -2.25 25.90
N THR A 264 55.45 -1.37 24.93
CA THR A 264 56.50 -1.24 23.92
C THR A 264 57.16 -2.46 23.25
N GLY A 265 57.26 -2.35 21.91
CA GLY A 265 58.22 -3.12 21.11
C GLY A 265 58.20 -2.75 19.62
N LYS A 266 58.96 -1.75 19.27
CA LYS A 266 59.46 -1.36 17.94
C LYS A 266 60.40 -2.40 17.36
N THR A 267 60.41 -2.56 16.05
CA THR A 267 61.58 -2.62 15.11
C THR A 267 61.06 -3.01 13.73
N SER A 268 61.06 -2.20 12.69
CA SER A 268 62.12 -1.76 11.74
C SER A 268 62.91 -2.86 11.07
N THR A 269 62.84 -2.92 9.76
CA THR A 269 63.92 -2.84 8.75
C THR A 269 63.45 -3.41 7.41
N THR A 270 63.42 -2.72 6.39
CA THR A 270 64.36 -2.24 5.37
C THR A 270 64.33 -3.05 4.09
N ALA A 271 64.01 -2.38 3.03
CA ALA A 271 64.65 -2.14 1.75
C ALA A 271 64.55 -3.14 0.59
N GLY A 272 64.30 -2.57 -0.57
CA GLY A 272 64.60 -3.14 -1.88
C GLY A 272 63.95 -2.41 -3.03
N ALA A 273 64.63 -1.46 -3.60
CA ALA A 273 64.26 -0.59 -4.72
C ALA A 273 64.44 -1.28 -6.09
N SER A 274 63.70 -0.89 -7.07
CA SER A 274 63.98 -0.44 -8.46
C SER A 274 62.64 -0.38 -9.21
N GLY A 275 62.17 0.70 -9.77
CA GLY A 275 62.81 1.59 -10.71
C GLY A 275 62.34 1.27 -12.12
N THR A 276 61.25 1.96 -12.56
CA THR A 276 61.12 2.54 -13.93
C THR A 276 59.79 3.30 -14.06
N LYS A 277 59.88 4.54 -14.41
CA LYS A 277 58.89 5.46 -14.95
C LYS A 277 59.25 5.68 -16.43
N PRO A 278 58.42 6.32 -17.30
CA PRO A 278 57.03 6.71 -17.35
C PRO A 278 56.31 6.41 -18.66
N SER A 279 55.00 6.55 -18.69
CA SER A 279 54.31 7.08 -19.89
C SER A 279 53.00 7.72 -19.51
N ASP A 280 52.89 8.99 -19.85
CA ASP A 280 51.73 9.84 -19.69
C ASP A 280 50.60 9.43 -20.62
N THR A 281 49.44 9.12 -20.07
CA THR A 281 48.17 9.27 -20.76
C THR A 281 47.14 9.69 -19.73
N PRO A 282 46.34 10.76 -19.94
CA PRO A 282 45.46 11.34 -18.92
C PRO A 282 44.27 10.42 -18.71
N ALA A 283 43.99 10.10 -17.44
CA ALA A 283 42.80 9.42 -16.99
C ALA A 283 41.54 10.28 -17.22
N PRO A 284 40.41 9.69 -17.61
CA PRO A 284 39.17 10.41 -17.64
C PRO A 284 38.71 10.75 -16.20
N LYS A 285 38.34 12.00 -16.03
CA LYS A 285 37.75 12.59 -14.83
C LYS A 285 36.52 11.77 -14.43
N PRO A 286 36.34 11.40 -13.17
CA PRO A 286 35.10 10.80 -12.74
C PRO A 286 33.99 11.83 -12.86
N ALA A 287 32.87 11.43 -13.46
CA ALA A 287 31.64 12.18 -13.47
C ALA A 287 31.21 12.36 -12.02
N GLY A 288 31.12 13.62 -11.59
CA GLY A 288 30.66 13.94 -10.26
C GLY A 288 29.19 13.55 -10.09
N ASP A 289 28.91 12.91 -8.98
CA ASP A 289 27.58 12.75 -8.44
C ASP A 289 26.92 14.11 -8.31
N ALA A 290 26.01 14.42 -9.20
CA ALA A 290 25.07 15.52 -9.07
C ALA A 290 23.75 14.96 -8.54
N ALA A 291 23.73 14.56 -7.28
CA ALA A 291 22.51 14.57 -6.51
C ALA A 291 22.29 16.01 -6.04
N GLY A 292 21.90 16.88 -6.96
CA GLY A 292 21.36 18.19 -6.64
C GLY A 292 19.95 17.99 -6.11
N SER A 293 19.75 18.22 -4.81
CA SER A 293 18.41 18.53 -4.30
C SER A 293 17.84 19.65 -5.15
N PRO A 294 16.57 19.53 -5.59
CA PRO A 294 15.93 20.63 -6.31
C PRO A 294 15.88 21.84 -5.38
N GLU A 295 16.65 22.84 -5.71
CA GLU A 295 16.58 24.15 -5.10
C GLU A 295 15.21 24.71 -5.47
N VAL A 296 14.36 24.97 -4.48
CA VAL A 296 13.08 25.64 -4.66
C VAL A 296 13.39 26.97 -5.36
N PRO A 297 12.94 27.20 -6.60
CA PRO A 297 13.28 28.40 -7.32
C PRO A 297 12.71 29.61 -6.60
N SER A 298 13.57 30.52 -6.17
CA SER A 298 13.13 31.83 -5.75
C SER A 298 12.40 32.50 -6.92
N PRO A 299 11.22 33.05 -6.73
CA PRO A 299 10.50 33.73 -7.80
C PRO A 299 11.33 34.88 -8.31
N LYS A 300 11.61 34.91 -9.61
CA LYS A 300 12.13 36.09 -10.27
C LYS A 300 11.13 37.23 -10.10
N PRO A 301 11.53 38.42 -9.71
CA PRO A 301 10.62 39.55 -9.63
C PRO A 301 10.01 39.78 -11.01
N ALA A 302 8.69 39.73 -11.10
CA ALA A 302 7.97 40.09 -12.30
C ALA A 302 8.22 41.57 -12.60
N SER A 303 8.94 41.82 -13.68
CA SER A 303 9.14 43.18 -14.19
C SER A 303 7.85 43.62 -14.89
N GLY A 304 7.17 44.56 -14.27
CA GLY A 304 6.13 45.32 -14.93
C GLY A 304 4.76 45.30 -14.29
N ASN A 305 4.62 45.92 -13.16
CA ASN A 305 3.35 46.54 -12.82
C ASN A 305 3.66 47.94 -12.30
N THR A 306 3.28 48.92 -13.10
CA THR A 306 3.30 50.33 -12.75
C THR A 306 2.34 50.55 -11.57
N ARG A 307 2.90 50.65 -10.36
CA ARG A 307 2.19 51.23 -9.22
C ARG A 307 1.86 52.69 -9.50
N PRO A 308 0.66 53.19 -9.19
CA PRO A 308 0.44 54.63 -9.12
C PRO A 308 1.34 55.21 -8.01
N LYS A 309 2.17 56.14 -8.36
CA LYS A 309 2.97 56.93 -7.41
C LYS A 309 2.03 57.77 -6.57
N MET A 310 1.83 57.40 -5.34
CA MET A 310 1.31 58.29 -4.32
C MET A 310 2.48 59.00 -3.66
N THR A 311 3.06 59.94 -4.41
CA THR A 311 4.01 60.87 -3.88
C THR A 311 3.63 62.24 -4.44
N GLU A 312 2.89 62.97 -3.62
CA GLU A 312 2.92 64.44 -3.52
C GLU A 312 1.78 64.89 -2.60
N MET A 313 2.05 65.00 -1.34
CA MET A 313 1.62 66.09 -0.46
C MET A 313 2.06 65.75 0.98
N PHE A 314 3.01 66.45 1.43
CA PHE A 314 3.23 67.09 2.72
C PHE A 314 4.70 67.22 2.99
N GLY A 315 5.17 68.44 2.74
CA GLY A 315 6.46 68.91 3.15
C GLY A 315 6.45 69.29 4.64
N ALA A 316 7.62 69.09 5.22
CA ALA A 316 8.17 69.75 6.39
C ALA A 316 7.48 69.53 7.75
N LEU A 317 8.06 68.73 8.62
CA LEU A 317 8.71 69.22 9.86
C LEU A 317 9.46 68.06 10.53
N GLY A 318 10.77 68.26 10.72
CA GLY A 318 11.62 67.26 11.36
C GLY A 318 11.35 67.13 12.85
N LYS A 319 11.28 65.88 13.27
CA LYS A 319 11.82 65.43 14.57
C LYS A 319 12.15 63.93 14.43
N ARG A 320 13.40 63.62 14.71
CA ARG A 320 13.94 62.27 14.72
C ARG A 320 13.30 61.48 15.83
N ALA A 321 12.24 60.70 15.54
CA ALA A 321 11.78 59.62 16.39
C ALA A 321 12.27 58.31 15.79
N ARG A 322 13.09 57.55 16.53
CA ARG A 322 13.38 56.16 16.20
C ARG A 322 12.14 55.36 16.55
N GLY A 323 11.33 54.99 15.56
CA GLY A 323 10.22 54.05 15.74
C GLY A 323 10.79 52.66 15.93
N VAL A 324 10.45 52.03 17.04
CA VAL A 324 10.70 50.62 17.27
C VAL A 324 9.39 49.90 16.91
N VAL A 325 9.44 49.03 15.90
CA VAL A 325 8.32 48.18 15.54
C VAL A 325 8.50 46.84 16.28
N VAL A 326 7.59 46.53 17.19
CA VAL A 326 7.50 45.22 17.78
C VAL A 326 6.64 44.36 16.85
N LEU A 327 7.26 43.51 16.04
CA LEU A 327 6.60 42.52 15.24
C LEU A 327 6.23 41.34 16.18
N LEU A 328 5.00 41.37 16.71
CA LEU A 328 4.40 40.19 17.32
C LEU A 328 4.06 39.27 16.16
N VAL A 329 4.98 38.35 15.82
CA VAL A 329 4.68 37.21 14.95
C VAL A 329 3.79 36.28 15.76
N ALA A 330 2.49 36.49 15.68
CA ALA A 330 1.57 35.45 16.09
C ALA A 330 1.70 34.32 15.05
N LEU A 331 2.39 33.28 15.42
CA LEU A 331 2.31 31.99 14.73
C LEU A 331 0.91 31.43 15.03
N SER A 332 -0.11 32.04 14.41
CA SER A 332 -1.50 31.62 14.56
C SER A 332 -1.70 30.46 13.60
N LEU A 333 -1.32 29.31 14.06
CA LEU A 333 -1.73 28.06 13.46
C LEU A 333 -3.23 27.91 13.66
N VAL A 334 -3.90 27.44 12.62
CA VAL A 334 -5.29 26.97 12.69
C VAL A 334 -5.32 25.81 13.67
N THR A 335 -5.46 26.09 14.95
CA THR A 335 -5.90 25.07 15.89
C THR A 335 -7.39 24.85 15.64
N PRO A 336 -7.87 23.62 15.50
CA PRO A 336 -9.29 23.36 15.60
C PRO A 336 -9.70 23.65 17.04
N ALA A 337 -10.21 24.88 17.31
CA ALA A 337 -10.85 25.22 18.56
C ALA A 337 -12.20 24.53 18.60
N GLY A 338 -12.23 23.33 19.12
CA GLY A 338 -13.43 22.59 19.42
C GLY A 338 -13.57 22.38 20.91
N ALA A 339 -13.94 23.41 21.64
CA ALA A 339 -14.61 23.27 22.93
C ALA A 339 -15.38 24.57 23.23
N ALA A 340 -16.59 24.65 22.76
CA ALA A 340 -17.56 25.58 23.26
C ALA A 340 -18.84 24.82 23.56
N ASN A 341 -19.21 24.85 24.81
CA ASN A 341 -20.41 24.49 25.54
C ASN A 341 -21.63 24.12 24.69
N ALA A 342 -22.07 22.88 24.90
CA ALA A 342 -23.39 22.40 24.53
C ALA A 342 -24.47 23.08 25.32
N GLU A 343 -25.30 23.85 24.66
CA GLU A 343 -26.66 24.12 25.09
C GLU A 343 -27.60 23.20 24.33
N THR A 344 -28.38 22.48 25.10
CA THR A 344 -29.31 21.42 24.73
C THR A 344 -30.37 21.93 23.75
N ALA A 345 -30.38 21.48 22.52
CA ALA A 345 -31.55 21.54 21.65
C ALA A 345 -31.87 20.15 21.13
N THR A 346 -33.08 19.74 21.39
CA THR A 346 -33.71 18.45 21.13
C THR A 346 -33.71 18.11 19.65
N GLU A 347 -33.18 16.93 19.36
CA GLU A 347 -33.03 16.24 18.07
C GLU A 347 -34.40 15.80 17.50
N PRO A 348 -34.60 15.81 16.19
CA PRO A 348 -35.37 14.77 15.52
C PRO A 348 -34.46 13.77 14.86
N ALA A 349 -34.70 12.48 15.14
CA ALA A 349 -33.98 11.30 14.68
C ALA A 349 -33.72 11.27 13.17
N PRO A 350 -32.54 10.89 12.73
CA PRO A 350 -32.29 10.60 11.32
C PRO A 350 -32.79 9.19 10.99
N THR A 351 -33.60 9.14 9.96
CA THR A 351 -34.04 7.92 9.27
C THR A 351 -32.81 7.21 8.68
N GLU A 352 -32.58 5.98 9.13
CA GLU A 352 -31.60 5.09 8.53
C GLU A 352 -31.91 4.86 7.06
N SER A 353 -31.04 5.37 6.18
CA SER A 353 -30.92 4.87 4.82
C SER A 353 -29.84 3.81 4.81
N ALA A 354 -30.27 2.56 4.80
CA ALA A 354 -29.43 1.40 4.58
C ALA A 354 -28.73 1.52 3.23
N SER A 355 -27.40 1.68 3.28
CA SER A 355 -26.52 1.48 2.14
C SER A 355 -26.48 -0.02 1.85
N VAL A 356 -27.17 -0.42 0.79
CA VAL A 356 -27.10 -1.76 0.22
C VAL A 356 -25.76 -1.84 -0.50
N ALA A 357 -24.84 -2.63 0.04
CA ALA A 357 -23.66 -3.07 -0.70
C ALA A 357 -24.10 -3.86 -1.94
N PRO A 358 -23.51 -3.66 -3.12
CA PRO A 358 -23.82 -4.49 -4.27
C PRO A 358 -23.35 -5.93 -4.01
N THR A 359 -24.28 -6.84 -4.04
CA THR A 359 -24.04 -8.27 -4.07
C THR A 359 -23.32 -8.59 -5.40
N PRO A 360 -22.20 -9.32 -5.40
CA PRO A 360 -21.60 -9.76 -6.65
C PRO A 360 -22.52 -10.75 -7.34
N THR A 361 -23.01 -10.38 -8.50
CA THR A 361 -23.70 -11.30 -9.41
C THR A 361 -22.63 -12.18 -10.04
N THR A 362 -22.60 -13.44 -9.64
CA THR A 362 -21.83 -14.47 -10.32
C THR A 362 -22.44 -14.69 -11.69
N THR A 363 -21.84 -14.12 -12.72
CA THR A 363 -21.97 -14.61 -14.09
C THR A 363 -20.81 -15.56 -14.34
N ASP A 364 -21.19 -16.81 -14.54
CA ASP A 364 -20.37 -17.91 -15.01
C ASP A 364 -19.99 -17.60 -16.47
N ASP A 365 -18.77 -17.07 -16.70
CA ASP A 365 -18.20 -16.96 -18.03
C ASP A 365 -16.70 -17.25 -17.95
N THR A 366 -16.32 -18.27 -18.68
CA THR A 366 -14.94 -18.69 -18.96
C THR A 366 -14.10 -17.51 -19.43
N PRO A 367 -12.95 -17.19 -18.82
CA PRO A 367 -12.11 -16.09 -19.28
C PRO A 367 -11.37 -16.50 -20.56
N GLY A 368 -11.92 -16.09 -21.68
CA GLY A 368 -11.19 -15.94 -22.93
C GLY A 368 -10.59 -14.54 -23.00
N ALA A 369 -9.36 -14.46 -23.50
CA ALA A 369 -8.57 -13.28 -23.70
C ALA A 369 -9.33 -11.99 -24.07
N ASP A 370 -8.91 -10.88 -23.45
CA ASP A 370 -9.08 -9.50 -23.92
C ASP A 370 -10.54 -9.06 -24.12
N ASP A 371 -11.30 -8.99 -23.03
CA ASP A 371 -12.67 -8.47 -23.06
C ASP A 371 -12.77 -6.94 -22.83
N GLY A 372 -11.63 -6.24 -22.76
CA GLY A 372 -11.59 -4.80 -22.48
C GLY A 372 -12.00 -4.43 -21.05
N SER A 373 -11.98 -5.36 -20.11
CA SER A 373 -12.27 -5.06 -18.71
C SER A 373 -11.19 -4.17 -18.11
N THR A 374 -11.63 -3.17 -17.36
CA THR A 374 -10.74 -2.30 -16.60
C THR A 374 -10.77 -2.68 -15.12
N PHE A 375 -9.64 -2.49 -14.42
CA PHE A 375 -9.54 -2.75 -12.99
C PHE A 375 -8.64 -1.73 -12.31
N PRO A 376 -8.83 -1.49 -10.99
CA PRO A 376 -8.02 -0.52 -10.26
C PRO A 376 -6.53 -0.81 -10.36
N LEU A 377 -5.70 0.23 -10.52
CA LEU A 377 -4.23 0.13 -10.52
C LEU A 377 -3.69 -0.53 -9.25
N ILE A 378 -4.39 -0.33 -8.13
CA ILE A 378 -4.00 -0.81 -6.80
C ILE A 378 -5.20 -1.56 -6.22
N THR A 379 -4.99 -2.76 -5.74
CA THR A 379 -6.00 -3.55 -5.03
C THR A 379 -6.23 -3.00 -3.62
N ASP A 380 -7.37 -3.32 -3.01
CA ASP A 380 -7.67 -2.95 -1.62
C ASP A 380 -6.60 -3.45 -0.63
N THR A 381 -6.03 -4.63 -0.89
CA THR A 381 -4.97 -5.20 -0.06
C THR A 381 -3.70 -4.38 -0.15
N GLN A 382 -3.28 -4.01 -1.36
CA GLN A 382 -2.13 -3.13 -1.59
C GLN A 382 -2.35 -1.75 -0.98
N LEU A 383 -3.52 -1.14 -1.18
CA LEU A 383 -3.87 0.16 -0.60
C LEU A 383 -3.72 0.17 0.92
N LYS A 384 -4.27 -0.84 1.60
CA LYS A 384 -4.13 -0.98 3.06
C LYS A 384 -2.68 -1.13 3.50
N SER A 385 -1.89 -1.93 2.77
CA SER A 385 -0.46 -2.13 3.06
C SER A 385 0.34 -0.84 2.87
N ILE A 386 0.09 -0.09 1.79
CA ILE A 386 0.74 1.20 1.50
C ILE A 386 0.42 2.21 2.62
N LEU A 387 -0.86 2.34 2.98
CA LEU A 387 -1.29 3.26 4.04
C LEU A 387 -0.65 2.91 5.38
N ALA A 388 -0.68 1.64 5.79
CA ALA A 388 -0.10 1.19 7.06
C ALA A 388 1.42 1.43 7.11
N SER A 389 2.13 1.13 6.02
CA SER A 389 3.59 1.38 5.93
C SER A 389 3.91 2.88 5.94
N ALA A 390 3.09 3.70 5.31
CA ALA A 390 3.27 5.16 5.31
C ALA A 390 3.03 5.76 6.70
N GLU A 391 1.99 5.31 7.41
CA GLU A 391 1.69 5.69 8.79
C GLU A 391 2.83 5.32 9.74
N GLU A 392 3.33 4.07 9.70
CA GLU A 392 4.43 3.61 10.55
C GLU A 392 5.68 4.48 10.38
N VAL A 393 6.06 4.74 9.11
CA VAL A 393 7.24 5.55 8.78
C VAL A 393 7.04 6.99 9.21
N ALA A 394 5.83 7.57 9.00
CA ALA A 394 5.50 8.92 9.43
C ALA A 394 5.56 9.05 10.95
N ALA A 395 4.90 8.16 11.69
CA ALA A 395 4.86 8.18 13.15
C ALA A 395 6.26 8.07 13.77
N ARG A 396 7.11 7.19 13.22
CA ARG A 396 8.50 7.06 13.65
C ARG A 396 9.30 8.33 13.38
N GLY A 397 9.21 8.90 12.17
CA GLY A 397 9.90 10.13 11.82
C GLY A 397 9.45 11.33 12.64
N ASP A 398 8.13 11.44 12.91
CA ASP A 398 7.56 12.48 13.77
C ASP A 398 8.03 12.38 15.21
N SER A 399 8.16 11.15 15.73
CA SER A 399 8.69 10.90 17.07
C SER A 399 10.18 11.24 17.17
N GLU A 400 10.97 10.86 16.17
CA GLU A 400 12.41 11.08 16.13
C GLU A 400 12.80 12.49 15.69
N LYS A 401 11.86 13.24 15.09
CA LYS A 401 12.12 14.51 14.38
C LYS A 401 13.24 14.35 13.34
N ASN A 402 13.26 13.22 12.67
CA ASN A 402 14.33 12.82 11.76
C ASN A 402 13.78 12.66 10.33
N VAL A 403 14.22 13.56 9.45
CA VAL A 403 13.80 13.57 8.06
C VAL A 403 14.30 12.35 7.27
N GLN A 404 15.42 11.73 7.66
CA GLN A 404 15.93 10.54 6.99
C GLN A 404 15.01 9.32 7.25
N THR A 405 14.36 9.29 8.40
CA THR A 405 13.41 8.24 8.77
C THR A 405 12.17 8.26 7.87
N ILE A 406 11.71 9.44 7.43
CA ILE A 406 10.54 9.55 6.54
C ILE A 406 10.88 9.39 5.04
N ALA A 407 12.13 9.56 4.62
CA ALA A 407 12.54 9.53 3.21
C ALA A 407 12.08 8.29 2.41
N PRO A 408 11.96 7.08 3.00
CA PRO A 408 11.42 5.93 2.28
C PRO A 408 9.98 6.08 1.81
N ARG A 409 9.15 6.86 2.52
CA ARG A 409 7.71 7.02 2.23
C ARG A 409 7.27 8.46 1.97
N PHE A 410 8.19 9.42 1.93
CA PHE A 410 7.91 10.82 1.62
C PHE A 410 8.80 11.34 0.51
N ALA A 411 8.24 12.21 -0.31
CA ALA A 411 8.95 12.96 -1.34
C ALA A 411 8.21 14.30 -1.59
N GLY A 412 8.72 15.12 -2.52
CA GLY A 412 8.07 16.35 -2.94
C GLY A 412 7.76 17.30 -1.78
N VAL A 413 6.63 17.96 -1.88
CA VAL A 413 6.16 18.98 -0.93
C VAL A 413 5.97 18.41 0.48
N ALA A 414 5.35 17.25 0.62
CA ALA A 414 5.12 16.63 1.93
C ALA A 414 6.42 16.38 2.70
N TYR A 415 7.47 15.96 1.99
CA TYR A 415 8.81 15.79 2.59
C TYR A 415 9.40 17.12 3.06
N TYR A 416 9.34 18.16 2.21
CA TYR A 416 9.92 19.46 2.54
C TYR A 416 9.18 20.17 3.66
N MET A 417 7.85 20.11 3.67
CA MET A 417 7.03 20.70 4.75
C MET A 417 7.31 20.01 6.08
N ARG A 418 7.37 18.67 6.10
CA ARG A 418 7.65 17.92 7.33
C ARG A 418 9.07 18.15 7.84
N LYS A 419 10.05 18.21 6.92
CA LYS A 419 11.43 18.61 7.24
C LYS A 419 11.48 19.98 7.89
N ALA A 420 10.83 20.97 7.28
CA ALA A 420 10.80 22.34 7.80
C ALA A 420 10.11 22.40 9.19
N ASN A 421 8.99 21.69 9.37
CA ASN A 421 8.32 21.59 10.67
C ASN A 421 9.25 21.03 11.76
N TYR A 422 10.04 20.01 11.46
CA TYR A 422 11.03 19.48 12.41
C TYR A 422 12.13 20.50 12.73
N GLU A 423 12.67 21.18 11.70
CA GLU A 423 13.76 22.16 11.86
C GLU A 423 13.29 23.42 12.59
N VAL A 424 12.10 23.93 12.25
CA VAL A 424 11.50 25.10 12.89
C VAL A 424 11.06 24.74 14.31
N GLY A 425 10.37 23.62 14.50
CA GLY A 425 9.89 23.18 15.80
C GLY A 425 10.99 22.88 16.82
N ALA A 426 12.23 22.62 16.34
CA ALA A 426 13.39 22.48 17.22
C ALA A 426 13.88 23.82 17.78
N LYS A 427 13.46 24.95 17.19
CA LYS A 427 13.99 26.30 17.49
C LYS A 427 12.92 27.32 17.86
N VAL A 428 11.66 27.06 17.50
CA VAL A 428 10.55 27.99 17.72
C VAL A 428 9.56 27.33 18.67
N GLU A 429 9.46 27.86 19.87
CA GLU A 429 8.49 27.39 20.86
C GLU A 429 7.06 27.61 20.35
N GLY A 430 6.20 26.61 20.52
CA GLY A 430 4.81 26.67 20.08
C GLY A 430 4.58 26.30 18.62
N THR A 431 5.59 25.85 17.87
CA THR A 431 5.39 25.27 16.54
C THR A 431 4.45 24.07 16.65
N VAL A 432 3.35 24.11 15.90
CA VAL A 432 2.39 23.01 15.87
C VAL A 432 2.90 21.90 14.95
N PRO A 433 2.94 20.66 15.41
CA PRO A 433 3.29 19.55 14.55
C PRO A 433 2.30 19.44 13.38
N LEU A 434 2.80 19.01 12.22
CA LEU A 434 1.93 18.64 11.11
C LEU A 434 1.01 17.48 11.51
N ALA A 435 -0.17 17.45 10.91
CA ALA A 435 -1.14 16.41 11.19
C ALA A 435 -0.53 15.01 10.94
N PRO A 436 -0.75 14.04 11.85
CA PRO A 436 -0.22 12.69 11.71
C PRO A 436 -0.85 12.00 10.50
N ILE A 437 -0.07 11.22 9.78
CA ILE A 437 -0.60 10.31 8.78
C ILE A 437 -1.31 9.17 9.51
N ALA A 438 -2.50 8.81 9.06
CA ALA A 438 -3.32 7.78 9.67
C ALA A 438 -3.83 6.79 8.61
N ALA A 439 -3.85 5.51 8.94
CA ALA A 439 -4.36 4.43 8.10
C ALA A 439 -5.64 3.77 8.64
N GLU A 440 -6.05 4.10 9.89
CA GLU A 440 -7.12 3.37 10.58
C GLU A 440 -8.48 3.48 9.89
N ARG A 441 -8.80 4.65 9.34
CA ARG A 441 -10.08 4.90 8.67
C ARG A 441 -9.85 5.49 7.29
N LEU A 442 -10.05 4.67 6.27
CA LEU A 442 -10.14 5.13 4.89
C LEU A 442 -11.55 5.62 4.63
N LEU A 443 -11.71 6.91 4.35
CA LEU A 443 -13.01 7.56 4.12
C LEU A 443 -13.38 7.60 2.64
N SER A 444 -12.38 7.82 1.77
CA SER A 444 -12.53 7.88 0.32
C SER A 444 -11.19 7.64 -0.36
N TYR A 445 -11.21 7.32 -1.63
CA TYR A 445 -10.01 7.27 -2.47
C TYR A 445 -10.36 7.57 -3.92
N ASN A 446 -9.36 8.00 -4.69
CA ASN A 446 -9.41 8.07 -6.14
C ASN A 446 -8.19 7.34 -6.69
N ILE A 447 -8.41 6.11 -7.16
CA ILE A 447 -7.41 5.24 -7.76
C ILE A 447 -7.77 5.09 -9.23
N PRO A 448 -6.91 5.51 -10.17
CA PRO A 448 -7.13 5.29 -11.59
C PRO A 448 -7.26 3.79 -11.93
N VAL A 449 -7.95 3.48 -13.01
CA VAL A 449 -8.09 2.11 -13.52
C VAL A 449 -7.17 1.87 -14.72
N THR A 450 -6.87 0.60 -14.97
CA THR A 450 -6.04 0.14 -16.09
C THR A 450 -6.78 -0.96 -16.85
N ASP A 451 -6.51 -1.07 -18.13
CA ASP A 451 -6.95 -2.16 -19.01
C ASP A 451 -6.03 -3.39 -18.97
N GLY A 452 -5.00 -3.39 -18.10
CA GLY A 452 -4.04 -4.48 -18.01
C GLY A 452 -2.91 -4.46 -19.03
N GLY A 453 -2.90 -3.50 -19.94
CA GLY A 453 -1.83 -3.28 -20.92
C GLY A 453 -0.49 -2.88 -20.30
N GLU A 454 0.45 -2.42 -21.11
CA GLU A 454 1.74 -1.93 -20.62
C GLU A 454 1.52 -0.75 -19.68
N GLN A 455 1.92 -0.95 -18.44
CA GLN A 455 1.73 0.07 -17.40
C GLN A 455 2.80 1.13 -17.51
N SER A 456 2.38 2.39 -17.45
CA SER A 456 3.30 3.53 -17.44
C SER A 456 3.56 4.02 -16.01
N TRP A 457 4.72 4.60 -15.82
CA TRP A 457 5.10 5.35 -14.62
C TRP A 457 5.43 6.80 -15.01
N PRO A 458 5.32 7.75 -14.09
CA PRO A 458 4.90 7.60 -12.68
C PRO A 458 3.41 7.23 -12.54
N ARG A 459 3.06 6.61 -11.41
CA ARG A 459 1.66 6.34 -11.00
C ARG A 459 1.31 7.16 -9.78
N SER A 460 0.06 7.60 -9.69
CA SER A 460 -0.41 8.33 -8.51
C SER A 460 -1.84 7.97 -8.15
N PHE A 461 -2.18 8.13 -6.88
CA PHE A 461 -3.54 8.01 -6.38
C PHE A 461 -3.74 8.89 -5.14
N VAL A 462 -5.00 9.15 -4.82
CA VAL A 462 -5.40 9.93 -3.66
C VAL A 462 -6.15 9.04 -2.67
N ALA A 463 -5.83 9.16 -1.39
CA ALA A 463 -6.60 8.59 -0.29
C ALA A 463 -7.03 9.70 0.67
N VAL A 464 -8.24 9.58 1.22
CA VAL A 464 -8.73 10.42 2.32
C VAL A 464 -8.84 9.56 3.55
N THR A 465 -8.04 9.87 4.57
CA THR A 465 -7.95 9.07 5.78
C THR A 465 -8.22 9.90 7.03
N GLN A 466 -8.55 9.24 8.12
CA GLN A 466 -8.75 9.85 9.42
C GLN A 466 -8.29 8.91 10.52
N GLY A 467 -7.48 9.40 11.46
CA GLY A 467 -7.08 8.66 12.65
C GLY A 467 -8.15 8.70 13.75
N GLU A 468 -8.12 7.74 14.66
CA GLU A 468 -9.05 7.68 15.80
C GLU A 468 -8.98 8.94 16.69
N ASN A 469 -7.79 9.49 16.85
CA ASN A 469 -7.51 10.66 17.66
C ASN A 469 -7.45 11.96 16.85
N ASN A 470 -7.65 11.90 15.54
CA ASN A 470 -7.64 13.05 14.64
C ASN A 470 -9.07 13.33 14.15
N THR A 471 -9.65 14.43 14.58
CA THR A 471 -11.01 14.82 14.18
C THR A 471 -11.08 15.37 12.75
N VAL A 472 -9.93 15.69 12.16
CA VAL A 472 -9.85 16.29 10.83
C VAL A 472 -9.35 15.25 9.83
N PRO A 473 -10.15 14.88 8.80
CA PRO A 473 -9.67 14.03 7.72
C PRO A 473 -8.52 14.67 6.96
N GLN A 474 -7.65 13.84 6.40
CA GLN A 474 -6.54 14.26 5.56
C GLN A 474 -6.68 13.69 4.16
N ILE A 475 -6.36 14.52 3.18
CA ILE A 475 -6.15 14.12 1.79
C ILE A 475 -4.66 13.82 1.65
N ILE A 476 -4.34 12.61 1.21
CA ILE A 476 -2.96 12.15 1.01
C ILE A 476 -2.79 11.75 -0.44
N LEU A 477 -1.87 12.38 -1.12
CA LEU A 477 -1.50 12.07 -2.49
C LEU A 477 -0.25 11.20 -2.49
N PHE A 478 -0.37 10.02 -3.06
CA PHE A 478 0.71 9.05 -3.23
C PHE A 478 1.20 9.05 -4.67
N ARG A 479 2.50 8.89 -4.85
CA ARG A 479 3.13 8.74 -6.16
C ARG A 479 4.25 7.70 -6.12
N GLN A 480 4.31 6.89 -7.17
CA GLN A 480 5.34 5.89 -7.44
C GLN A 480 6.05 6.26 -8.74
N GLU A 481 7.35 6.51 -8.70
CA GLU A 481 8.12 7.01 -9.85
C GLU A 481 8.47 5.91 -10.86
N SER A 482 8.69 4.68 -10.37
CA SER A 482 8.99 3.53 -11.20
C SER A 482 8.44 2.25 -10.59
N ALA A 483 8.42 1.16 -11.35
CA ALA A 483 8.00 -0.16 -10.87
C ALA A 483 8.84 -0.67 -9.67
N ARG A 484 10.07 -0.20 -9.52
CA ARG A 484 10.99 -0.62 -8.45
C ARG A 484 10.95 0.29 -7.22
N ASP A 485 10.23 1.41 -7.30
CA ASP A 485 10.01 2.32 -6.17
C ASP A 485 8.75 1.92 -5.39
N ASN A 486 8.71 2.28 -4.12
CA ASN A 486 7.47 2.26 -3.34
C ASN A 486 6.72 3.58 -3.49
N TYR A 487 5.41 3.55 -3.27
CA TYR A 487 4.61 4.78 -3.22
C TYR A 487 5.09 5.69 -2.09
N LYS A 488 5.25 6.96 -2.41
CA LYS A 488 5.61 8.01 -1.47
C LYS A 488 4.51 9.05 -1.37
N ILE A 489 4.30 9.57 -0.18
CA ILE A 489 3.46 10.73 0.06
C ILE A 489 4.17 11.93 -0.52
N ILE A 490 3.55 12.62 -1.48
CA ILE A 490 4.07 13.86 -2.08
C ILE A 490 3.27 15.08 -1.65
N GLU A 491 2.01 14.89 -1.22
CA GLU A 491 1.16 15.91 -0.61
C GLU A 491 0.35 15.31 0.53
N SER A 492 0.14 16.10 1.58
CA SER A 492 -0.72 15.74 2.72
C SER A 492 -1.43 17.00 3.21
N VAL A 493 -2.74 17.07 2.99
CA VAL A 493 -3.53 18.29 3.21
C VAL A 493 -4.70 17.99 4.15
N PRO A 494 -4.77 18.59 5.35
CA PRO A 494 -5.92 18.48 6.21
C PRO A 494 -7.14 19.18 5.58
N MET A 495 -8.31 18.55 5.70
CA MET A 495 -9.55 19.12 5.21
C MET A 495 -9.98 20.31 6.07
N LEU A 496 -10.58 21.31 5.44
CA LEU A 496 -11.15 22.44 6.15
C LEU A 496 -12.44 22.03 6.90
N PRO A 497 -12.77 22.70 8.00
CA PRO A 497 -14.04 22.46 8.69
C PRO A 497 -15.23 22.64 7.74
N GLY A 498 -16.07 21.61 7.65
CA GLY A 498 -17.19 21.58 6.70
C GLY A 498 -16.80 21.21 5.26
N GLY A 499 -15.52 21.01 4.97
CA GLY A 499 -15.06 20.53 3.66
C GLY A 499 -15.57 19.11 3.39
N VAL A 500 -15.97 18.87 2.15
CA VAL A 500 -16.44 17.56 1.68
C VAL A 500 -15.56 17.15 0.51
N PHE A 501 -14.97 15.97 0.60
CA PHE A 501 -14.22 15.42 -0.53
C PHE A 501 -15.21 15.05 -1.64
N PRO A 502 -15.06 15.60 -2.86
CA PRO A 502 -15.94 15.30 -3.99
C PRO A 502 -15.94 13.81 -4.29
N LYS A 503 -17.11 13.28 -4.71
CA LYS A 503 -17.24 11.87 -5.04
C LYS A 503 -16.33 11.52 -6.24
N PRO A 504 -15.38 10.59 -6.10
CA PRO A 504 -14.44 10.26 -7.16
C PRO A 504 -15.14 9.58 -8.36
N ASN A 505 -14.56 9.75 -9.54
CA ASN A 505 -14.88 8.94 -10.70
C ASN A 505 -13.97 7.69 -10.68
N LEU A 506 -14.54 6.53 -10.35
CA LEU A 506 -13.79 5.29 -10.20
C LEU A 506 -13.46 4.61 -11.54
N ASP A 507 -14.01 5.12 -12.65
CA ASP A 507 -13.78 4.59 -14.01
C ASP A 507 -12.73 5.41 -14.80
N SER A 508 -11.98 6.30 -14.10
CA SER A 508 -10.98 7.15 -14.72
C SER A 508 -9.75 6.34 -15.15
N LEU A 509 -9.59 6.16 -16.46
CA LEU A 509 -8.43 5.51 -17.06
C LEU A 509 -7.16 6.37 -16.90
N GLY A 510 -6.03 5.71 -16.67
CA GLY A 510 -4.71 6.34 -16.66
C GLY A 510 -3.90 6.02 -15.42
N ALA A 511 -2.64 6.47 -15.44
CA ALA A 511 -1.70 6.19 -14.35
C ALA A 511 -1.57 7.36 -13.34
N ASN A 512 -1.92 8.60 -13.76
CA ASN A 512 -1.58 9.82 -13.03
C ASN A 512 -2.76 10.80 -12.86
N GLY A 513 -3.99 10.41 -13.18
CA GLY A 513 -5.13 11.33 -13.20
C GLY A 513 -5.20 12.18 -14.46
N LEU A 514 -5.76 13.40 -14.34
CA LEU A 514 -5.98 14.33 -15.45
C LEU A 514 -4.70 15.15 -15.75
N ASP A 515 -4.56 15.60 -17.01
CA ASP A 515 -3.51 16.56 -17.39
C ASP A 515 -3.78 17.91 -16.73
N PRO A 516 -2.87 18.41 -15.87
CA PRO A 516 -3.05 19.69 -15.18
C PRO A 516 -3.11 20.91 -16.11
N ALA A 517 -2.61 20.81 -17.33
CA ALA A 517 -2.64 21.89 -18.32
C ALA A 517 -3.92 21.89 -19.17
N SER A 518 -4.70 20.81 -19.14
CA SER A 518 -5.93 20.68 -19.94
C SER A 518 -7.17 21.16 -19.18
N ALA A 519 -8.01 21.95 -19.86
CA ALA A 519 -9.33 22.31 -19.37
C ALA A 519 -10.45 21.42 -19.96
N GLU A 520 -10.08 20.29 -20.57
CA GLU A 520 -11.06 19.42 -21.21
C GLU A 520 -12.08 18.87 -20.20
N GLY A 521 -13.35 19.14 -20.44
CA GLY A 521 -14.44 18.74 -19.55
C GLY A 521 -14.59 19.60 -18.28
N LEU A 522 -13.71 20.55 -18.01
CA LEU A 522 -13.67 21.37 -16.81
C LEU A 522 -13.98 22.85 -17.09
N ALA A 523 -14.41 23.59 -16.07
CA ALA A 523 -14.61 25.04 -16.15
C ALA A 523 -13.30 25.80 -16.41
N MET A 524 -12.17 25.28 -15.94
CA MET A 524 -10.80 25.77 -16.21
C MET A 524 -9.79 24.65 -16.01
N SER A 525 -8.56 24.84 -16.47
CA SER A 525 -7.51 23.87 -16.24
C SER A 525 -7.14 23.78 -14.74
N PRO A 526 -6.67 22.63 -14.25
CA PRO A 526 -6.15 22.51 -12.88
C PRO A 526 -5.06 23.53 -12.55
N ASN A 527 -4.15 23.82 -13.47
CA ASN A 527 -3.12 24.86 -13.31
C ASN A 527 -3.74 26.25 -13.14
N ASP A 528 -4.76 26.57 -13.94
CA ASP A 528 -5.43 27.88 -13.83
C ASP A 528 -6.22 27.99 -12.52
N ALA A 529 -6.76 26.89 -11.99
CA ALA A 529 -7.45 26.88 -10.71
C ALA A 529 -6.51 27.21 -9.56
N ILE A 530 -5.29 26.64 -9.54
CA ILE A 530 -4.27 26.98 -8.53
C ILE A 530 -3.78 28.42 -8.69
N ASN A 531 -3.59 28.90 -9.93
CA ASN A 531 -3.22 30.29 -10.18
C ASN A 531 -4.34 31.27 -9.78
N THR A 532 -5.61 30.88 -9.95
CA THR A 532 -6.77 31.64 -9.50
C THR A 532 -6.77 31.78 -7.98
N LEU A 533 -6.48 30.71 -7.26
CA LEU A 533 -6.32 30.76 -5.80
C LEU A 533 -5.16 31.69 -5.41
N ALA A 534 -4.01 31.57 -6.05
CA ALA A 534 -2.88 32.46 -5.78
C ALA A 534 -3.24 33.94 -6.02
N GLY A 535 -3.96 34.24 -7.11
CA GLY A 535 -4.48 35.58 -7.40
C GLY A 535 -5.43 36.10 -6.33
N ARG A 536 -6.37 35.26 -5.87
CA ARG A 536 -7.32 35.60 -4.78
C ARG A 536 -6.59 35.89 -3.46
N LEU A 537 -5.55 35.11 -3.15
CA LEU A 537 -4.76 35.29 -1.92
C LEU A 537 -3.86 36.55 -2.00
N ASN A 538 -3.40 36.93 -3.19
CA ASN A 538 -2.61 38.13 -3.38
C ASN A 538 -3.42 39.43 -3.32
N ASP A 539 -4.65 39.40 -3.80
CA ASP A 539 -5.57 40.55 -3.80
C ASP A 539 -6.99 40.10 -3.43
N PRO A 540 -7.31 40.09 -2.13
CA PRO A 540 -8.62 39.66 -1.62
C PRO A 540 -9.80 40.48 -2.16
N ALA A 541 -9.58 41.71 -2.59
CA ALA A 541 -10.60 42.61 -3.13
C ALA A 541 -10.55 42.71 -4.67
N GLY A 542 -9.62 42.02 -5.32
CA GLY A 542 -9.35 42.08 -6.76
C GLY A 542 -10.38 41.35 -7.61
N ASP A 543 -10.02 41.15 -8.89
CA ASP A 543 -10.91 40.53 -9.90
C ASP A 543 -11.29 39.09 -9.58
N GLN A 544 -10.51 38.39 -8.76
CA GLN A 544 -10.74 36.98 -8.40
C GLN A 544 -11.45 36.79 -7.06
N LYS A 545 -11.95 37.84 -6.43
CA LYS A 545 -12.59 37.78 -5.11
C LYS A 545 -13.76 36.79 -5.01
N ASP A 546 -14.52 36.66 -6.09
CA ASP A 546 -15.72 35.83 -6.18
C ASP A 546 -15.45 34.51 -6.97
N SER A 547 -14.19 34.27 -7.37
CA SER A 547 -13.82 33.07 -8.14
C SER A 547 -13.72 31.82 -7.28
N ILE A 548 -13.61 31.99 -5.97
CA ILE A 548 -13.51 30.89 -4.98
C ILE A 548 -14.57 31.10 -3.92
N GLU A 549 -15.28 30.02 -3.58
CA GLU A 549 -16.26 30.04 -2.49
C GLU A 549 -15.59 30.42 -1.16
N GLY A 550 -16.17 31.37 -0.42
CA GLY A 550 -15.64 31.84 0.85
C GLY A 550 -15.54 30.71 1.89
N ASN A 551 -14.44 30.69 2.64
CA ASN A 551 -14.20 29.68 3.67
C ASN A 551 -13.25 30.20 4.75
N GLN A 552 -13.14 29.44 5.84
CA GLN A 552 -12.35 29.85 7.01
C GLN A 552 -10.85 30.02 6.73
N TYR A 553 -10.27 29.34 5.76
CA TYR A 553 -8.87 29.48 5.40
C TYR A 553 -8.62 30.82 4.71
N LEU A 554 -9.48 31.20 3.76
CA LEU A 554 -9.41 32.50 3.11
C LEU A 554 -9.56 33.63 4.14
N ASP A 555 -10.54 33.53 5.04
CA ASP A 555 -10.74 34.53 6.13
C ASP A 555 -9.50 34.64 7.03
N PHE A 556 -8.87 33.49 7.35
CA PHE A 556 -7.66 33.46 8.17
C PHE A 556 -6.48 34.15 7.45
N VAL A 557 -6.26 33.83 6.16
CA VAL A 557 -5.17 34.43 5.39
C VAL A 557 -5.41 35.93 5.20
N ASP A 558 -6.62 36.33 4.79
CA ASP A 558 -6.99 37.75 4.62
C ASP A 558 -6.76 38.55 5.92
N LYS A 559 -7.19 37.99 7.05
CA LYS A 559 -6.98 38.62 8.36
C LYS A 559 -5.50 38.70 8.72
N THR A 560 -4.74 37.64 8.53
CA THR A 560 -3.32 37.61 8.86
C THR A 560 -2.53 38.61 8.04
N GLN A 561 -2.80 38.70 6.74
CA GLN A 561 -2.19 39.68 5.85
C GLN A 561 -2.55 41.10 6.25
N LYS A 562 -3.82 41.35 6.55
CA LYS A 562 -4.29 42.64 7.02
C LYS A 562 -3.62 43.04 8.33
N ASP A 563 -3.56 42.18 9.32
CA ASP A 563 -2.91 42.44 10.61
C ASP A 563 -1.42 42.78 10.42
N ARG A 564 -0.74 42.14 9.45
CA ARG A 564 0.66 42.46 9.12
C ARG A 564 0.82 43.83 8.45
N ILE A 565 -0.09 44.18 7.54
CA ILE A 565 -0.09 45.48 6.88
C ILE A 565 -0.45 46.58 7.90
N ASP A 566 -1.46 46.40 8.72
CA ASP A 566 -1.84 47.36 9.76
C ASP A 566 -0.69 47.57 10.77
N GLY A 567 0.02 46.49 11.15
CA GLY A 567 1.20 46.56 12.04
C GLY A 567 2.43 47.24 11.41
N SER A 568 2.37 47.59 10.13
CA SER A 568 3.48 48.32 9.44
C SER A 568 3.51 49.82 9.75
N THR A 569 2.55 50.34 10.49
CA THR A 569 2.48 51.73 10.94
C THR A 569 2.52 51.82 12.47
N ASN A 570 3.10 52.90 13.01
CA ASN A 570 3.10 53.15 14.45
C ASN A 570 1.77 53.78 14.92
N ALA A 571 1.66 54.01 16.22
CA ALA A 571 0.42 54.62 16.83
C ALA A 571 0.16 56.02 16.31
N GLU A 572 1.13 56.72 15.81
CA GLU A 572 1.05 58.05 15.22
C GLU A 572 0.67 58.04 13.73
N GLY A 573 0.54 56.82 13.12
CA GLY A 573 0.18 56.62 11.72
C GLY A 573 1.36 56.74 10.74
N GLU A 574 2.61 56.78 11.26
CA GLU A 574 3.80 56.80 10.41
C GLU A 574 4.22 55.39 10.02
N ALA A 575 4.60 55.17 8.75
CA ALA A 575 5.09 53.90 8.29
C ALA A 575 6.44 53.58 8.95
N VAL A 576 6.55 52.44 9.58
CA VAL A 576 7.73 51.88 10.23
C VAL A 576 8.29 50.67 9.49
N SER A 577 7.48 50.05 8.64
CA SER A 577 7.91 49.02 7.69
C SER A 577 7.03 49.03 6.44
N GLU A 578 7.53 48.40 5.38
CA GLU A 578 6.75 48.04 4.19
C GLU A 578 6.61 46.51 4.16
N VAL A 579 5.38 46.02 3.96
CA VAL A 579 5.08 44.58 3.86
C VAL A 579 4.77 44.24 2.40
N SER A 580 5.50 43.28 1.84
CA SER A 580 5.24 42.71 0.54
C SER A 580 4.81 41.27 0.72
N ILE A 581 3.70 40.91 0.07
CA ILE A 581 3.08 39.59 0.16
C ILE A 581 2.96 39.03 -1.25
N GLN A 582 3.33 37.79 -1.44
CA GLN A 582 3.24 37.10 -2.73
C GLN A 582 2.92 35.62 -2.55
N HIS A 583 1.80 35.19 -3.11
CA HIS A 583 1.44 33.77 -3.32
C HIS A 583 1.68 33.44 -4.79
N ALA A 584 2.33 32.30 -5.06
CA ALA A 584 2.64 31.88 -6.43
C ALA A 584 2.71 30.37 -6.54
N ALA A 585 2.07 29.81 -7.56
CA ALA A 585 2.22 28.41 -7.90
C ALA A 585 3.58 28.17 -8.58
N PRO A 586 4.38 27.17 -8.16
CA PRO A 586 5.62 26.81 -8.87
C PRO A 586 5.36 26.14 -10.23
N GLY A 587 4.15 25.68 -10.50
CA GLY A 587 3.71 25.19 -11.81
C GLY A 587 3.96 23.71 -12.12
N ASN A 588 4.61 22.99 -11.23
CA ASN A 588 4.95 21.57 -11.41
C ASN A 588 4.42 20.64 -10.30
N GLU A 589 3.70 21.20 -9.35
CA GLU A 589 3.14 20.49 -8.18
C GLU A 589 1.61 20.60 -8.21
N VAL A 590 0.99 20.20 -9.33
CA VAL A 590 -0.45 20.19 -9.52
C VAL A 590 -0.89 18.82 -10.02
N TYR A 591 -1.84 18.24 -9.31
CA TYR A 591 -2.40 16.92 -9.58
C TYR A 591 -3.91 17.00 -9.61
N ALA A 592 -4.54 16.33 -10.57
CA ALA A 592 -5.99 16.42 -10.74
C ALA A 592 -6.61 15.06 -11.02
N TYR A 593 -7.78 14.84 -10.42
CA TYR A 593 -8.52 13.58 -10.51
C TYR A 593 -9.98 13.86 -10.79
N SER A 594 -10.56 13.17 -11.76
CA SER A 594 -11.95 13.36 -12.13
C SER A 594 -12.92 12.97 -11.03
N THR A 595 -14.05 13.67 -10.98
CA THR A 595 -15.16 13.40 -10.07
C THR A 595 -16.37 12.86 -10.82
N SER A 596 -17.26 12.16 -10.11
CA SER A 596 -18.43 11.49 -10.71
C SER A 596 -19.45 12.44 -11.33
N ASP A 597 -19.36 13.73 -11.05
CA ASP A 597 -20.22 14.80 -11.61
C ASP A 597 -19.56 15.51 -12.80
N GLY A 598 -18.40 15.04 -13.25
CA GLY A 598 -17.67 15.61 -14.39
C GLY A 598 -16.76 16.77 -14.03
N GLY A 599 -16.59 17.10 -12.75
CA GLY A 599 -15.60 18.04 -12.26
C GLY A 599 -14.26 17.37 -11.96
N ALA A 600 -13.39 18.08 -11.21
CA ALA A 600 -12.10 17.55 -10.76
C ALA A 600 -11.75 17.97 -9.32
N VAL A 601 -11.13 17.05 -8.59
CA VAL A 601 -10.32 17.36 -7.41
C VAL A 601 -8.94 17.76 -7.90
N VAL A 602 -8.50 18.95 -7.51
CA VAL A 602 -7.18 19.50 -7.84
C VAL A 602 -6.40 19.69 -6.56
N ILE A 603 -5.27 19.00 -6.46
CA ILE A 603 -4.33 19.13 -5.34
C ILE A 603 -3.12 19.90 -5.86
N GLY A 604 -2.71 20.92 -5.12
CA GLY A 604 -1.62 21.76 -5.54
C GLY A 604 -0.90 22.45 -4.39
N TYR A 605 0.16 23.12 -4.76
CA TYR A 605 1.05 23.79 -3.83
C TYR A 605 1.30 25.23 -4.24
N LEU A 606 1.37 26.13 -3.25
CA LEU A 606 1.73 27.52 -3.43
C LEU A 606 2.96 27.85 -2.55
N ASN A 607 3.85 28.65 -3.10
CA ASN A 607 4.84 29.40 -2.35
C ASN A 607 4.18 30.68 -1.83
N TYR A 608 4.24 30.91 -0.54
CA TYR A 608 3.86 32.17 0.08
C TYR A 608 5.09 32.87 0.62
N LEU A 609 5.41 34.00 0.05
CA LEU A 609 6.55 34.83 0.42
C LEU A 609 6.05 36.12 1.06
N MET A 610 6.46 36.39 2.30
CA MET A 610 6.22 37.65 2.98
C MET A 610 7.55 38.30 3.29
N THR A 611 7.73 39.57 2.84
CA THR A 611 8.92 40.36 3.12
C THR A 611 8.52 41.61 3.87
N THR A 612 9.08 41.79 5.06
CA THR A 612 8.91 43.00 5.87
C THR A 612 10.20 43.83 5.81
N THR A 613 10.14 45.01 5.21
CA THR A 613 11.29 45.93 5.04
C THR A 613 11.15 47.09 6.02
N PRO A 614 12.08 47.27 6.97
CA PRO A 614 12.04 48.43 7.86
C PRO A 614 12.29 49.70 7.08
N VAL A 615 11.53 50.77 7.36
CA VAL A 615 11.66 52.08 6.76
C VAL A 615 11.93 53.13 7.83
N ASN A 616 12.34 54.34 7.44
CA ASN A 616 12.55 55.46 8.35
C ASN A 616 13.53 55.18 9.51
N ARG A 617 14.52 54.31 9.30
CA ARG A 617 15.48 53.85 10.32
C ARG A 617 14.85 53.05 11.44
N SER A 618 13.71 52.46 11.19
CA SER A 618 13.06 51.55 12.10
C SER A 618 13.85 50.25 12.27
N THR A 619 13.54 49.53 13.32
CA THR A 619 14.10 48.21 13.61
C THR A 619 12.94 47.23 13.80
N LEU A 620 12.96 46.13 13.05
CA LEU A 620 12.05 45.01 13.26
C LEU A 620 12.51 44.27 14.51
N GLN A 621 11.59 43.96 15.39
CA GLN A 621 11.80 43.08 16.55
C GLN A 621 10.94 41.84 16.40
N PHE A 622 11.50 40.67 16.67
CA PHE A 622 10.80 39.40 16.60
C PHE A 622 11.16 38.53 17.81
N GLN A 623 10.16 37.97 18.43
CA GLN A 623 10.32 37.15 19.65
C GLN A 623 10.54 35.66 19.33
N ASN A 624 9.96 35.17 18.24
CA ASN A 624 9.92 33.73 17.96
C ASN A 624 11.05 33.22 17.07
N TYR A 625 11.82 34.10 16.43
CA TYR A 625 12.83 33.70 15.44
C TYR A 625 14.27 33.84 15.92
N GLN A 626 14.48 34.21 17.20
CA GLN A 626 15.82 34.46 17.76
C GLN A 626 16.76 33.27 17.58
N GLU A 627 16.27 32.03 17.81
CA GLU A 627 17.11 30.84 17.69
C GLU A 627 17.42 30.48 16.23
N ILE A 628 16.56 30.90 15.30
CA ILE A 628 16.78 30.68 13.86
C ILE A 628 17.80 31.74 13.35
N LEU A 629 17.57 33.02 13.69
CA LEU A 629 18.27 34.17 13.13
C LEU A 629 19.52 34.57 13.90
N GLY A 630 19.67 34.08 15.16
CA GLY A 630 20.78 34.47 16.05
C GLY A 630 20.71 35.90 16.58
N THR A 631 19.58 36.59 16.40
CA THR A 631 19.31 37.94 16.86
C THR A 631 17.83 38.13 17.15
N ASP A 632 17.44 39.09 17.97
CA ASP A 632 16.07 39.44 18.30
C ASP A 632 15.52 40.61 17.44
N SER A 633 16.38 41.23 16.62
CA SER A 633 16.01 42.43 15.87
C SER A 633 16.87 42.61 14.63
N THR A 634 16.33 43.35 13.66
CA THR A 634 17.08 43.72 12.44
C THR A 634 16.61 45.08 11.88
N ASN A 635 17.53 45.78 11.26
CA ASN A 635 17.22 46.95 10.42
C ASN A 635 17.29 46.63 8.92
N GLN A 636 17.44 45.33 8.57
CA GLN A 636 17.43 44.82 7.22
C GLN A 636 16.06 44.15 6.95
N PRO A 637 15.68 43.93 5.70
CA PRO A 637 14.45 43.21 5.37
C PRO A 637 14.44 41.80 5.96
N LEU A 638 13.29 41.40 6.52
CA LEU A 638 13.01 40.06 7.00
C LEU A 638 12.13 39.36 5.97
N GLU A 639 12.58 38.19 5.51
CA GLU A 639 11.82 37.30 4.62
C GLU A 639 11.31 36.10 5.42
N GLU A 640 10.01 35.90 5.36
CA GLU A 640 9.31 34.69 5.85
C GLU A 640 8.78 33.92 4.62
N PHE A 641 9.17 32.66 4.47
CA PHE A 641 8.77 31.83 3.36
C PHE A 641 7.95 30.64 3.87
N PHE A 642 6.72 30.56 3.40
CA PHE A 642 5.77 29.50 3.74
C PHE A 642 5.47 28.63 2.52
N GLY A 643 5.12 27.37 2.79
CA GLY A 643 4.51 26.46 1.83
C GLY A 643 3.03 26.30 2.16
N GLU A 644 2.20 26.26 1.13
CA GLU A 644 0.75 26.05 1.25
C GLU A 644 0.35 24.88 0.37
N SER A 645 -0.06 23.77 0.98
CA SER A 645 -0.69 22.65 0.28
C SER A 645 -2.20 22.83 0.32
N VAL A 646 -2.85 22.67 -0.84
CA VAL A 646 -4.27 23.00 -1.01
C VAL A 646 -4.98 21.91 -1.82
N ALA A 647 -6.28 21.75 -1.60
CA ALA A 647 -7.13 20.95 -2.47
C ALA A 647 -8.41 21.72 -2.82
N LEU A 648 -8.64 21.81 -4.12
CA LEU A 648 -9.73 22.53 -4.76
C LEU A 648 -10.64 21.56 -5.53
N TYR A 649 -11.93 21.88 -5.57
CA TYR A 649 -12.85 21.34 -6.57
C TYR A 649 -13.00 22.32 -7.72
N VAL A 650 -12.76 21.81 -8.92
CA VAL A 650 -13.02 22.52 -10.19
C VAL A 650 -14.31 21.98 -10.80
N PRO A 651 -15.33 22.82 -11.02
CA PRO A 651 -16.59 22.40 -11.61
C PRO A 651 -16.43 21.91 -13.06
N PRO A 652 -17.41 21.13 -13.57
CA PRO A 652 -17.42 20.71 -14.99
C PRO A 652 -17.61 21.90 -15.94
N ALA A 653 -17.23 21.70 -17.20
CA ALA A 653 -17.35 22.70 -18.25
C ALA A 653 -18.78 23.25 -18.37
N GLY A 654 -18.87 24.57 -18.47
CA GLY A 654 -20.15 25.27 -18.55
C GLY A 654 -20.84 25.56 -17.22
N SER A 655 -20.35 25.06 -16.09
CA SER A 655 -20.79 25.52 -14.77
C SER A 655 -20.37 26.98 -14.54
N LYS A 656 -21.16 27.67 -13.71
CA LYS A 656 -20.87 29.02 -13.24
C LYS A 656 -20.54 29.05 -11.74
N ASP A 657 -20.50 27.87 -11.13
CA ASP A 657 -20.16 27.76 -9.73
C ASP A 657 -18.71 28.17 -9.51
N PRO A 658 -18.37 28.84 -8.40
CA PRO A 658 -17.00 29.14 -8.06
C PRO A 658 -16.21 27.88 -7.75
N LEU A 659 -14.89 27.96 -7.79
CA LEU A 659 -14.01 26.95 -7.22
C LEU A 659 -14.31 26.77 -5.73
N LYS A 660 -14.13 25.56 -5.21
CA LYS A 660 -14.29 25.28 -3.77
C LYS A 660 -12.97 24.80 -3.18
N LEU A 661 -12.40 25.58 -2.29
CA LEU A 661 -11.25 25.19 -1.48
C LEU A 661 -11.76 24.39 -0.29
N PHE A 662 -11.51 23.08 -0.24
CA PHE A 662 -12.03 22.19 0.80
C PHE A 662 -10.93 21.56 1.68
N ALA A 663 -9.66 21.78 1.34
CA ALA A 663 -8.53 21.41 2.18
C ALA A 663 -7.39 22.42 1.98
N ALA A 664 -6.71 22.80 3.06
CA ALA A 664 -5.56 23.71 3.02
C ALA A 664 -4.72 23.57 4.29
N THR A 665 -3.42 23.75 4.13
CA THR A 665 -2.46 23.90 5.23
C THR A 665 -1.37 24.87 4.83
N GLN A 666 -0.80 25.57 5.80
CA GLN A 666 0.30 26.50 5.62
C GLN A 666 1.40 26.16 6.63
N GLU A 667 2.64 26.10 6.18
CA GLU A 667 3.79 25.76 7.02
C GLU A 667 4.93 26.75 6.77
N LEU A 668 5.56 27.24 7.85
CA LEU A 668 6.76 28.06 7.76
C LEU A 668 7.96 27.20 7.35
N LEU A 669 8.51 27.46 6.16
CA LEU A 669 9.63 26.70 5.63
C LEU A 669 10.98 27.34 5.93
N ARG A 670 11.04 28.68 5.97
CA ARG A 670 12.27 29.41 6.16
C ARG A 670 12.03 30.85 6.63
N VAL A 671 12.89 31.33 7.50
CA VAL A 671 13.02 32.74 7.87
C VAL A 671 14.44 33.16 7.67
N ARG A 672 14.66 34.34 7.07
CA ARG A 672 15.98 34.91 6.90
C ARG A 672 15.97 36.44 6.89
N ILE A 673 17.07 37.03 7.32
CA ILE A 673 17.36 38.45 7.13
C ILE A 673 18.05 38.59 5.78
N LEU A 674 17.57 39.53 4.94
CA LEU A 674 18.13 39.75 3.62
C LEU A 674 19.24 40.82 3.74
N ASP A 675 20.44 40.50 3.26
CA ASP A 675 21.51 41.46 3.10
C ASP A 675 21.14 42.46 1.96
N GLN A 676 21.40 43.77 2.17
CA GLN A 676 21.16 44.80 1.14
C GLN A 676 22.22 44.77 0.05
#